data_5a0974630c51d48e871ef930b114a7a9
#
_entry.id   5a0974630c51d48e871ef930b114a7a9
#
_cell.length_a   1.000
_cell.length_b   1.000
_cell.length_c   1.000
_cell.angle_alpha   90.00
_cell.angle_beta   90.00
_cell.angle_gamma   90.00
#
_symmetry.space_group_name_H-M   'P 1'
#
loop_
_entity.id
_entity.type
_entity.pdbx_description
1 polymer ?
#
loop_
_entity_poly.entity_id
_entity_poly.type
_entity_poly.pdbx_seq_one_letter_code
_entity_poly.pdbx_strand_id
1 'polypeptide(L)'
;MKKNYLWMLALCGAMAFTSCIDNADNPSGPPESTSHKNIEEASVFSKDMDLSVYAGDNFYQYMLGQWLKDNPVPTKDGDLLIGAIITQKQNATKALAEITAKGQNLIAFTLLSLYDHDDLQSDSTLLMSKIKQIDEAGTKEAMLQLMAEFVKQGYPCPFVILPEVLMRKVYPGIEMLREYNLTSLKVERMGIPDKEAISIVEAGDKWQAYVKSKASKKQEKMLSYHYNPHEGVMLINTARRRSAGTDWIGTLGKTLDMDLSAIAADEDEMSMVDHLMTYNLDSLKLLAKYFILNRDYKYLPLKELDINTDEGSEGLFEYICDAATDQSSGLATSLSHSYTQHAIPESNKAEATAMFEEMRAAFRNRIGKYDWMTDVTKAKAMEKLDAMKYYCGWPDNWHAEWEAKLVAEETSYRLVCNLFNQYVDITRSMIGQTSDDAIFYADWMSMGAYVANAFYSPENNSIALLASNLVSPIYDKTMPSYYNYAVLGAQTIGHEMTHGFDNMGSKYNAIGKKENWWTPQDEQNFESRQKLLIDHFNKLQYVPDVYCDGKQTLGENIADLGGIEIAYESYMKNKVTASGGERDYLAREFYRSFAEGWKFNMTTEYALENFKTDEHAAPILRVNGIVNLTNEWYRLFNISDGAMYVAPDKRVSIW
;
A
#
# COMPACT_ATOMS: atom_id res chain seq x y z
N MET A 1 18.24 10.71 8.14
CA MET A 1 16.94 11.31 7.79
C MET A 1 16.33 10.50 6.66
N LYS A 2 15.91 9.26 6.96
CA LYS A 2 15.43 8.24 6.03
C LYS A 2 14.06 7.74 6.48
N LYS A 3 13.08 8.61 6.82
CA LYS A 3 11.88 8.16 7.52
C LYS A 3 10.53 8.46 6.84
N ASN A 4 10.44 9.11 5.69
CA ASN A 4 9.14 9.64 5.26
C ASN A 4 8.53 9.09 3.96
N TYR A 5 9.19 8.20 3.22
CA TYR A 5 8.58 7.51 2.07
C TYR A 5 8.26 6.04 2.33
N LEU A 6 8.57 5.55 3.53
CA LEU A 6 8.39 4.15 3.92
C LEU A 6 6.98 3.77 4.32
N TRP A 7 6.02 4.68 4.34
CA TRP A 7 4.71 4.39 4.90
C TRP A 7 3.70 3.78 3.90
N MET A 8 3.85 3.95 2.62
CA MET A 8 3.16 3.10 1.64
C MET A 8 3.87 1.75 1.43
N LEU A 9 5.16 1.68 1.78
CA LEU A 9 5.97 0.46 1.85
C LEU A 9 6.16 0.00 3.30
N ALA A 10 5.59 0.69 4.27
CA ALA A 10 5.84 0.55 5.72
C ALA A 10 5.28 -0.72 6.38
N LEU A 11 5.00 -1.72 5.61
CA LEU A 11 5.06 -3.08 6.12
C LEU A 11 6.48 -3.63 6.14
N CYS A 12 7.50 -2.81 5.84
CA CYS A 12 8.84 -3.33 5.61
C CYS A 12 9.95 -2.33 5.86
N GLY A 13 10.41 -2.23 7.05
CA GLY A 13 11.64 -1.54 7.41
C GLY A 13 11.97 -1.72 8.87
N ALA A 14 12.88 -2.62 9.13
CA ALA A 14 13.32 -3.06 10.44
C ALA A 14 14.36 -2.13 11.07
N MET A 15 14.44 -2.12 12.38
CA MET A 15 15.68 -2.00 13.15
C MET A 15 15.60 -2.77 14.46
N ALA A 16 16.68 -3.48 14.74
CA ALA A 16 16.83 -4.44 15.79
C ALA A 16 17.10 -3.86 17.18
N PHE A 17 16.64 -4.54 18.22
CA PHE A 17 17.49 -4.91 19.36
C PHE A 17 16.81 -6.03 20.14
N THR A 18 17.66 -6.92 20.64
CA THR A 18 17.35 -8.15 21.34
C THR A 18 17.02 -7.95 22.81
N SER A 19 16.09 -8.72 23.33
CA SER A 19 16.26 -9.32 24.65
C SER A 19 15.49 -10.62 24.78
N CYS A 20 16.17 -11.61 25.32
CA CYS A 20 15.62 -12.89 25.71
C CYS A 20 14.52 -12.69 26.76
N ILE A 21 13.38 -13.30 26.56
CA ILE A 21 12.42 -13.50 27.64
C ILE A 21 12.98 -14.63 28.48
N ASP A 22 13.72 -14.28 29.53
CA ASP A 22 13.95 -15.18 30.64
C ASP A 22 12.63 -15.39 31.39
N ASN A 23 12.18 -16.62 31.42
CA ASN A 23 11.10 -17.05 32.30
C ASN A 23 11.57 -16.91 33.75
N ALA A 24 11.24 -15.81 34.37
CA ALA A 24 11.41 -15.66 35.82
C ALA A 24 10.14 -15.10 36.46
N ASP A 25 9.51 -15.97 37.21
CA ASP A 25 8.64 -15.71 38.35
C ASP A 25 7.26 -15.08 38.11
N ASN A 26 6.32 -15.93 37.77
CA ASN A 26 4.91 -15.70 38.04
C ASN A 26 4.54 -16.27 39.43
N PRO A 27 4.28 -15.44 40.47
CA PRO A 27 3.90 -15.92 41.80
C PRO A 27 2.38 -15.97 42.00
N SER A 28 1.66 -16.59 41.11
CA SER A 28 0.32 -17.10 41.37
C SER A 28 0.05 -18.19 40.35
N GLY A 29 0.20 -19.42 40.75
CA GLY A 29 -0.12 -20.58 39.92
C GLY A 29 -1.54 -20.50 39.39
N PRO A 30 -1.76 -20.92 38.14
CA PRO A 30 -3.10 -21.02 37.60
C PRO A 30 -3.94 -21.99 38.43
N PRO A 31 -5.28 -21.80 38.51
CA PRO A 31 -6.16 -22.79 39.13
C PRO A 31 -5.92 -24.17 38.48
N GLU A 32 -5.99 -25.23 39.27
CA GLU A 32 -5.76 -26.62 38.82
C GLU A 32 -6.40 -26.88 37.48
N SER A 33 -5.60 -27.23 36.49
CA SER A 33 -6.04 -27.45 35.12
C SER A 33 -6.98 -28.65 35.05
N THR A 34 -8.23 -28.41 34.74
CA THR A 34 -9.01 -29.39 33.97
C THR A 34 -8.15 -29.72 32.75
N SER A 35 -7.78 -30.99 32.54
CA SER A 35 -6.90 -31.37 31.43
C SER A 35 -7.58 -31.09 30.10
N HIS A 36 -7.43 -29.86 29.59
CA HIS A 36 -7.87 -29.49 28.26
C HIS A 36 -7.06 -30.28 27.24
N LYS A 37 -7.76 -30.96 26.34
CA LYS A 37 -7.09 -31.74 25.29
C LYS A 37 -7.32 -31.06 23.96
N ASN A 38 -6.24 -30.70 23.29
CA ASN A 38 -6.24 -30.37 21.89
C ASN A 38 -6.74 -31.55 21.05
N ILE A 39 -7.28 -31.29 19.87
CA ILE A 39 -7.62 -32.35 18.93
C ILE A 39 -6.34 -32.98 18.43
N GLU A 40 -6.16 -34.28 18.73
CA GLU A 40 -5.03 -35.08 18.23
C GLU A 40 -5.34 -35.52 16.79
N GLU A 41 -4.84 -34.78 15.82
CA GLU A 41 -5.06 -35.03 14.41
C GLU A 41 -3.86 -34.59 13.60
N ALA A 42 -3.44 -35.39 12.62
CA ALA A 42 -2.35 -35.02 11.72
C ALA A 42 -2.77 -33.83 10.83
N SER A 43 -1.91 -32.85 10.73
CA SER A 43 -2.04 -31.69 9.84
C SER A 43 -0.78 -31.53 9.00
N VAL A 44 -0.90 -30.91 7.84
CA VAL A 44 0.28 -30.55 7.03
C VAL A 44 1.17 -29.53 7.75
N PHE A 45 0.64 -28.84 8.75
CA PHE A 45 1.34 -27.84 9.56
C PHE A 45 1.89 -28.39 10.89
N SER A 46 1.79 -29.69 11.15
CA SER A 46 2.16 -30.30 12.45
C SER A 46 3.58 -29.99 12.91
N LYS A 47 4.51 -29.71 11.97
CA LYS A 47 5.90 -29.33 12.30
C LYS A 47 6.03 -27.94 12.92
N ASP A 48 5.10 -27.05 12.66
CA ASP A 48 5.12 -25.65 13.09
C ASP A 48 4.33 -25.42 14.39
N MET A 49 3.51 -26.41 14.76
CA MET A 49 2.59 -26.39 15.91
C MET A 49 3.30 -26.65 17.25
N ASP A 50 2.82 -25.99 18.30
CA ASP A 50 3.15 -26.33 19.68
C ASP A 50 1.93 -26.95 20.37
N LEU A 51 1.89 -28.28 20.37
CA LEU A 51 0.78 -29.05 20.96
C LEU A 51 0.70 -28.97 22.48
N SER A 52 1.72 -28.42 23.15
CA SER A 52 1.71 -28.18 24.61
C SER A 52 0.83 -26.97 24.99
N VAL A 53 0.55 -26.09 24.02
CA VAL A 53 -0.35 -24.93 24.17
C VAL A 53 -1.78 -25.36 23.89
N TYR A 54 -2.71 -25.01 24.78
CA TYR A 54 -4.13 -25.23 24.51
C TYR A 54 -4.65 -24.22 23.47
N ALA A 55 -5.31 -24.71 22.43
CA ALA A 55 -5.83 -23.88 21.34
C ALA A 55 -6.81 -22.79 21.83
N GLY A 56 -7.52 -23.05 22.94
CA GLY A 56 -8.44 -22.10 23.57
C GLY A 56 -7.76 -21.02 24.42
N ASP A 57 -6.46 -21.16 24.71
CA ASP A 57 -5.70 -20.15 25.44
C ASP A 57 -4.93 -19.22 24.48
N ASN A 58 -4.32 -19.80 23.44
CA ASN A 58 -3.59 -19.03 22.43
C ASN A 58 -3.49 -19.82 21.12
N PHE A 59 -4.40 -19.55 20.18
CA PHE A 59 -4.45 -20.28 18.92
C PHE A 59 -3.25 -19.99 18.02
N TYR A 60 -2.75 -18.75 18.03
CA TYR A 60 -1.53 -18.38 17.32
C TYR A 60 -0.33 -19.18 17.79
N GLN A 61 -0.10 -19.25 19.12
CA GLN A 61 0.99 -20.00 19.70
C GLN A 61 0.80 -21.52 19.52
N TYR A 62 -0.43 -22.03 19.61
CA TYR A 62 -0.75 -23.43 19.31
C TYR A 62 -0.34 -23.80 17.88
N MET A 63 -0.62 -22.91 16.91
CA MET A 63 -0.32 -23.16 15.51
C MET A 63 1.14 -22.92 15.12
N LEU A 64 1.78 -21.93 15.69
CA LEU A 64 3.08 -21.43 15.25
C LEU A 64 4.18 -21.52 16.30
N GLY A 65 3.89 -22.07 17.48
CA GLY A 65 4.82 -22.04 18.61
C GLY A 65 6.14 -22.77 18.37
N GLN A 66 6.15 -23.86 17.61
CA GLN A 66 7.39 -24.53 17.23
C GLN A 66 8.14 -23.72 16.15
N TRP A 67 7.41 -23.22 15.15
CA TRP A 67 8.01 -22.36 14.11
C TRP A 67 8.68 -21.11 14.71
N LEU A 68 8.03 -20.43 15.67
CA LEU A 68 8.60 -19.27 16.36
C LEU A 68 9.90 -19.61 17.10
N LYS A 69 9.98 -20.80 17.70
CA LYS A 69 11.21 -21.29 18.37
C LYS A 69 12.32 -21.59 17.37
N ASP A 70 11.96 -22.17 16.22
CA ASP A 70 12.92 -22.59 15.19
C ASP A 70 13.40 -21.42 14.32
N ASN A 71 12.67 -20.30 14.33
CA ASN A 71 12.96 -19.10 13.56
C ASN A 71 13.08 -17.87 14.50
N PRO A 72 14.09 -17.82 15.36
CA PRO A 72 14.32 -16.67 16.22
C PRO A 72 14.68 -15.45 15.37
N VAL A 73 14.24 -14.27 15.80
CA VAL A 73 14.60 -13.02 15.13
C VAL A 73 16.11 -12.82 15.20
N PRO A 74 16.81 -12.53 14.10
CA PRO A 74 18.25 -12.31 14.10
C PRO A 74 18.65 -11.14 14.99
N THR A 75 19.68 -11.34 15.84
CA THR A 75 20.14 -10.35 16.81
C THR A 75 21.14 -9.34 16.28
N LYS A 76 21.57 -9.43 15.02
CA LYS A 76 22.77 -8.71 14.55
C LYS A 76 22.54 -7.59 13.55
N ASP A 77 21.55 -7.62 12.70
CA ASP A 77 21.49 -6.65 11.60
C ASP A 77 20.10 -6.06 11.33
N GLY A 78 19.32 -5.80 12.37
CA GLY A 78 18.14 -4.94 12.23
C GLY A 78 16.95 -5.51 11.46
N ASP A 79 17.01 -6.70 10.91
CA ASP A 79 15.90 -7.32 10.19
C ASP A 79 15.03 -8.14 11.13
N LEU A 80 13.82 -7.67 11.32
CA LEU A 80 12.96 -8.05 12.44
C LEU A 80 11.83 -8.96 12.07
N LEU A 81 11.67 -9.26 10.81
CA LEU A 81 10.46 -9.83 10.27
C LEU A 81 10.76 -11.10 9.48
N ILE A 82 10.47 -12.24 10.04
CA ILE A 82 10.41 -13.50 9.31
C ILE A 82 8.93 -13.85 9.17
N GLY A 83 8.41 -13.83 7.94
CA GLY A 83 7.02 -14.14 7.69
C GLY A 83 6.67 -14.23 6.20
N ALA A 84 5.41 -14.51 5.92
CA ALA A 84 4.93 -14.68 4.54
C ALA A 84 5.22 -13.44 3.66
N ILE A 85 5.02 -12.24 4.18
CA ILE A 85 5.24 -10.98 3.45
C ILE A 85 6.71 -10.80 3.08
N ILE A 86 7.64 -11.15 3.97
CA ILE A 86 9.08 -11.06 3.67
C ILE A 86 9.48 -12.09 2.61
N THR A 87 9.01 -13.32 2.73
CA THR A 87 9.22 -14.33 1.70
C THR A 87 8.68 -13.87 0.35
N GLN A 88 7.51 -13.24 0.33
CA GLN A 88 6.92 -12.67 -0.89
C GLN A 88 7.81 -11.59 -1.50
N LYS A 89 8.36 -10.69 -0.69
CA LYS A 89 9.30 -9.66 -1.13
C LYS A 89 10.59 -10.25 -1.70
N GLN A 90 11.19 -11.20 -0.97
CA GLN A 90 12.39 -11.89 -1.44
C GLN A 90 12.16 -12.57 -2.79
N ASN A 91 11.00 -13.19 -2.99
CA ASN A 91 10.62 -13.80 -4.26
C ASN A 91 10.48 -12.74 -5.37
N ALA A 92 9.86 -11.61 -5.07
CA ALA A 92 9.74 -10.49 -6.01
C ALA A 92 11.12 -9.90 -6.35
N THR A 93 11.97 -9.67 -5.34
CA THR A 93 13.36 -9.21 -5.51
C THR A 93 14.15 -10.14 -6.42
N LYS A 94 14.07 -11.45 -6.17
CA LYS A 94 14.76 -12.45 -6.98
C LYS A 94 14.27 -12.42 -8.43
N ALA A 95 12.97 -12.37 -8.66
CA ALA A 95 12.39 -12.27 -9.99
C ALA A 95 12.86 -11.00 -10.73
N LEU A 96 12.88 -9.85 -10.04
CA LEU A 96 13.36 -8.59 -10.60
C LEU A 96 14.86 -8.63 -10.91
N ALA A 97 15.67 -9.22 -10.04
CA ALA A 97 17.10 -9.43 -10.28
C ALA A 97 17.35 -10.34 -11.51
N GLU A 98 16.58 -11.42 -11.66
CA GLU A 98 16.66 -12.31 -12.84
C GLU A 98 16.26 -11.60 -14.14
N ILE A 99 15.23 -10.77 -14.12
CA ILE A 99 14.81 -9.95 -15.27
C ILE A 99 15.92 -8.96 -15.63
N THR A 100 16.52 -8.31 -14.63
CA THR A 100 17.61 -7.34 -14.81
C THR A 100 18.86 -8.02 -15.38
N ALA A 101 19.26 -9.17 -14.83
CA ALA A 101 20.45 -9.90 -15.30
C ALA A 101 20.34 -10.41 -16.74
N LYS A 102 19.14 -10.70 -17.24
CA LYS A 102 18.90 -11.15 -18.61
C LYS A 102 18.95 -10.01 -19.63
N GLY A 103 19.02 -8.77 -19.20
CA GLY A 103 19.07 -7.61 -20.10
C GLY A 103 17.84 -7.45 -21.00
N GLN A 104 16.74 -8.10 -20.65
CA GLN A 104 15.59 -8.28 -21.54
C GLN A 104 14.55 -7.15 -21.46
N ASN A 105 14.77 -6.12 -20.63
CA ASN A 105 13.78 -5.07 -20.50
C ASN A 105 14.37 -3.67 -20.25
N LEU A 106 13.48 -2.70 -20.41
CA LEU A 106 13.68 -1.27 -20.24
C LEU A 106 14.39 -0.91 -18.94
N ILE A 107 14.09 -1.60 -17.85
CA ILE A 107 14.60 -1.27 -16.52
C ILE A 107 16.02 -1.75 -16.31
N ALA A 108 16.34 -2.97 -16.75
CA ALA A 108 17.71 -3.45 -16.74
C ALA A 108 18.60 -2.49 -17.52
N PHE A 109 18.13 -2.01 -18.66
CA PHE A 109 18.87 -1.07 -19.48
C PHE A 109 18.92 0.31 -18.82
N THR A 110 17.83 0.80 -18.22
CA THR A 110 17.80 2.07 -17.49
C THR A 110 18.76 2.05 -16.31
N LEU A 111 18.71 0.98 -15.50
CA LEU A 111 19.62 0.81 -14.36
C LEU A 111 21.07 0.67 -14.79
N LEU A 112 21.36 -0.09 -15.85
CA LEU A 112 22.70 -0.21 -16.41
C LEU A 112 23.18 1.12 -16.99
N SER A 113 22.30 1.89 -17.63
CA SER A 113 22.64 3.22 -18.17
C SER A 113 22.92 4.22 -17.05
N LEU A 114 22.15 4.18 -15.96
CA LEU A 114 22.40 5.00 -14.77
C LEU A 114 23.68 4.58 -14.04
N TYR A 115 24.04 3.30 -14.10
CA TYR A 115 25.28 2.77 -13.55
C TYR A 115 26.53 3.22 -14.34
N ASP A 116 26.43 3.32 -15.67
CA ASP A 116 27.57 3.63 -16.54
C ASP A 116 27.83 5.14 -16.71
N HIS A 117 26.84 5.99 -16.44
CA HIS A 117 26.93 7.43 -16.74
C HIS A 117 27.13 8.31 -15.50
N ASP A 118 28.25 8.15 -14.79
CA ASP A 118 28.68 9.05 -13.70
C ASP A 118 29.30 10.35 -14.24
N ASP A 119 28.75 10.93 -15.30
CA ASP A 119 29.33 12.12 -15.89
C ASP A 119 28.56 13.39 -15.49
N LEU A 120 28.89 13.88 -14.27
CA LEU A 120 28.42 15.15 -13.73
C LEU A 120 28.80 16.37 -14.62
N GLN A 121 29.79 16.25 -15.53
CA GLN A 121 30.23 17.34 -16.38
C GLN A 121 29.42 17.46 -17.67
N SER A 122 28.89 16.36 -18.21
CA SER A 122 28.20 16.36 -19.50
C SER A 122 26.90 17.18 -19.47
N ASP A 123 26.20 17.22 -18.34
CA ASP A 123 24.94 17.96 -18.18
C ASP A 123 25.12 19.43 -17.79
N SER A 124 26.32 19.84 -17.41
CA SER A 124 26.55 21.22 -16.93
C SER A 124 26.14 22.29 -17.96
N THR A 125 26.45 22.07 -19.24
CA THR A 125 26.03 22.98 -20.32
C THR A 125 24.52 23.06 -20.46
N LEU A 126 23.81 21.93 -20.39
CA LEU A 126 22.36 21.87 -20.45
C LEU A 126 21.73 22.60 -19.27
N LEU A 127 22.19 22.31 -18.06
CA LEU A 127 21.70 22.93 -16.83
C LEU A 127 21.93 24.44 -16.81
N MET A 128 23.11 24.87 -17.20
CA MET A 128 23.42 26.31 -17.31
C MET A 128 22.58 27.01 -18.37
N SER A 129 22.22 26.31 -19.47
CA SER A 129 21.24 26.81 -20.43
C SER A 129 19.85 27.03 -19.81
N LYS A 130 19.40 26.13 -18.93
CA LYS A 130 18.11 26.27 -18.23
C LYS A 130 18.16 27.38 -17.18
N ILE A 131 19.25 27.49 -16.44
CA ILE A 131 19.51 28.61 -15.50
C ILE A 131 19.40 29.95 -16.24
N LYS A 132 20.05 30.06 -17.40
CA LYS A 132 19.97 31.27 -18.23
C LYS A 132 18.53 31.60 -18.63
N GLN A 133 17.73 30.62 -19.06
CA GLN A 133 16.30 30.82 -19.40
C GLN A 133 15.51 31.35 -18.19
N ILE A 134 15.81 30.82 -16.98
CA ILE A 134 15.20 31.29 -15.74
C ILE A 134 15.57 32.76 -15.48
N ASP A 135 16.83 33.13 -15.64
CA ASP A 135 17.32 34.50 -15.42
C ASP A 135 16.71 35.50 -16.41
N GLU A 136 16.52 35.09 -17.65
CA GLU A 136 15.93 35.89 -18.73
C GLU A 136 14.43 36.10 -18.58
N ALA A 137 13.72 35.33 -17.75
CA ALA A 137 12.31 35.53 -17.49
C ALA A 137 12.05 36.91 -16.83
N GLY A 138 11.51 37.86 -17.58
CA GLY A 138 11.36 39.25 -17.16
C GLY A 138 10.12 39.53 -16.30
N THR A 139 9.12 38.64 -16.31
CA THR A 139 7.88 38.78 -15.55
C THR A 139 7.52 37.48 -14.85
N LYS A 140 6.63 37.57 -13.87
CA LYS A 140 6.10 36.39 -13.16
C LYS A 140 5.36 35.45 -14.13
N GLU A 141 4.60 36.00 -15.03
CA GLU A 141 3.86 35.25 -16.07
C GLU A 141 4.82 34.48 -16.99
N ALA A 142 5.91 35.14 -17.43
CA ALA A 142 6.94 34.48 -18.23
C ALA A 142 7.65 33.36 -17.46
N MET A 143 7.87 33.55 -16.15
CA MET A 143 8.45 32.52 -15.29
C MET A 143 7.52 31.31 -15.11
N LEU A 144 6.24 31.54 -14.90
CA LEU A 144 5.24 30.48 -14.79
C LEU A 144 5.05 29.72 -16.11
N GLN A 145 5.08 30.43 -17.25
CA GLN A 145 5.10 29.80 -18.57
C GLN A 145 6.34 28.92 -18.75
N LEU A 146 7.51 29.40 -18.35
CA LEU A 146 8.75 28.63 -18.42
C LEU A 146 8.71 27.38 -17.51
N MET A 147 8.16 27.48 -16.30
CA MET A 147 7.96 26.34 -15.43
C MET A 147 7.01 25.29 -16.05
N ALA A 148 5.93 25.73 -16.70
CA ALA A 148 5.04 24.83 -17.42
C ALA A 148 5.74 24.11 -18.59
N GLU A 149 6.61 24.82 -19.32
CA GLU A 149 7.44 24.22 -20.38
C GLU A 149 8.46 23.22 -19.79
N PHE A 150 9.00 23.49 -18.60
CA PHE A 150 9.89 22.56 -17.92
C PHE A 150 9.15 21.27 -17.52
N VAL A 151 7.96 21.36 -16.94
CA VAL A 151 7.12 20.18 -16.67
C VAL A 151 6.88 19.39 -17.96
N LYS A 152 6.51 20.05 -19.05
CA LYS A 152 6.30 19.41 -20.34
C LYS A 152 7.53 18.69 -20.87
N GLN A 153 8.71 19.24 -20.63
CA GLN A 153 10.01 18.67 -21.05
C GLN A 153 10.57 17.67 -20.05
N GLY A 154 9.85 17.36 -18.97
CA GLY A 154 10.29 16.43 -17.93
C GLY A 154 11.36 16.98 -16.98
N TYR A 155 11.58 18.30 -16.94
CA TYR A 155 12.50 18.87 -15.97
C TYR A 155 11.85 18.99 -14.59
N PRO A 156 12.62 18.77 -13.52
CA PRO A 156 12.11 18.90 -12.16
C PRO A 156 11.50 20.27 -11.89
N CYS A 157 10.31 20.25 -11.29
CA CYS A 157 9.55 21.42 -10.87
C CYS A 157 8.98 21.18 -9.46
N PRO A 158 8.48 22.22 -8.77
CA PRO A 158 7.87 22.05 -7.46
C PRO A 158 6.66 21.11 -7.41
N PHE A 159 6.09 20.77 -8.56
CA PHE A 159 4.90 19.93 -8.70
C PHE A 159 5.00 19.05 -9.94
N VAL A 160 4.22 17.97 -9.95
CA VAL A 160 3.98 17.10 -11.11
C VAL A 160 2.48 17.01 -11.39
N ILE A 161 2.12 16.71 -12.65
CA ILE A 161 0.77 16.35 -13.03
C ILE A 161 0.75 14.85 -13.26
N LEU A 162 -0.22 14.18 -12.65
CA LEU A 162 -0.38 12.73 -12.69
C LEU A 162 -1.83 12.35 -12.97
N PRO A 163 -2.11 11.12 -13.45
CA PRO A 163 -3.48 10.65 -13.56
C PRO A 163 -4.01 10.29 -12.17
N GLU A 164 -5.19 10.79 -11.83
CA GLU A 164 -5.88 10.52 -10.57
C GLU A 164 -7.28 9.95 -10.86
N VAL A 165 -7.68 8.92 -10.15
CA VAL A 165 -8.99 8.28 -10.37
C VAL A 165 -9.98 8.73 -9.32
N LEU A 166 -11.14 9.19 -9.78
CA LEU A 166 -12.25 9.56 -8.92
C LEU A 166 -13.57 9.15 -9.57
N MET A 167 -14.42 8.43 -8.83
CA MET A 167 -15.70 7.93 -9.33
C MET A 167 -15.58 7.22 -10.70
N ARG A 168 -14.57 6.35 -10.82
CA ARG A 168 -14.27 5.54 -12.01
C ARG A 168 -14.00 6.34 -13.29
N LYS A 169 -13.36 7.47 -13.15
CA LYS A 169 -12.89 8.27 -14.27
C LYS A 169 -11.53 8.88 -13.94
N VAL A 170 -10.64 8.89 -14.92
CA VAL A 170 -9.31 9.50 -14.79
C VAL A 170 -9.41 11.00 -14.95
N TYR A 171 -8.88 11.73 -13.98
CA TYR A 171 -8.76 13.18 -13.96
C TYR A 171 -7.28 13.58 -13.88
N PRO A 172 -6.91 14.80 -14.25
CA PRO A 172 -5.59 15.32 -13.88
C PRO A 172 -5.54 15.52 -12.37
N GLY A 173 -4.53 14.96 -11.73
CA GLY A 173 -4.12 15.23 -10.36
C GLY A 173 -2.93 16.17 -10.34
N ILE A 174 -2.61 16.73 -9.16
CA ILE A 174 -1.41 17.52 -8.94
C ILE A 174 -0.78 17.08 -7.63
N GLU A 175 0.49 16.75 -7.67
CA GLU A 175 1.27 16.40 -6.48
C GLU A 175 2.44 17.37 -6.32
N MET A 176 2.69 17.79 -5.06
CA MET A 176 3.81 18.66 -4.73
C MET A 176 5.03 17.85 -4.34
N LEU A 177 6.15 18.07 -5.02
CA LEU A 177 7.40 17.38 -4.75
C LEU A 177 8.00 17.84 -3.41
N ARG A 178 8.37 16.87 -2.54
CA ARG A 178 8.60 17.09 -1.10
C ARG A 178 10.03 16.96 -0.62
N GLU A 179 10.90 16.19 -1.28
CA GLU A 179 12.22 15.88 -0.75
C GLU A 179 13.34 16.04 -1.78
N TYR A 180 14.29 16.90 -1.43
CA TYR A 180 15.50 17.12 -2.22
C TYR A 180 16.66 17.53 -1.32
N ASN A 181 17.87 17.05 -1.60
CA ASN A 181 19.07 17.28 -0.80
C ASN A 181 20.14 18.06 -1.60
N LEU A 182 19.80 19.23 -2.10
CA LEU A 182 20.75 20.11 -2.75
C LEU A 182 21.55 20.89 -1.69
N THR A 183 22.87 20.92 -1.82
CA THR A 183 23.74 21.71 -0.95
C THR A 183 24.42 22.83 -1.74
N SER A 184 24.77 23.96 -1.09
CA SER A 184 25.46 25.07 -1.73
C SER A 184 26.77 24.62 -2.38
N LEU A 185 27.51 23.74 -1.72
CA LEU A 185 28.75 23.18 -2.26
C LEU A 185 28.54 22.42 -3.60
N LYS A 186 27.42 21.69 -3.74
CA LYS A 186 27.09 21.03 -5.00
C LYS A 186 26.79 22.05 -6.09
N VAL A 187 26.02 23.09 -5.76
CA VAL A 187 25.67 24.18 -6.68
C VAL A 187 26.91 24.96 -7.14
N GLU A 188 27.81 25.28 -6.21
CA GLU A 188 29.08 25.95 -6.50
C GLU A 188 29.96 25.15 -7.46
N ARG A 189 30.02 23.82 -7.28
CA ARG A 189 30.74 22.92 -8.19
C ARG A 189 30.20 22.92 -9.62
N MET A 190 28.99 23.39 -9.84
CA MET A 190 28.39 23.59 -11.16
C MET A 190 28.72 24.96 -11.77
N GLY A 191 29.57 25.78 -11.11
CA GLY A 191 30.02 27.09 -11.59
C GLY A 191 29.11 28.25 -11.23
N ILE A 192 28.19 28.07 -10.29
CA ILE A 192 27.31 29.14 -9.78
C ILE A 192 28.02 29.86 -8.63
N PRO A 193 28.03 31.22 -8.58
CA PRO A 193 28.68 31.95 -7.51
C PRO A 193 28.15 31.64 -6.12
N ASP A 194 29.01 31.52 -5.11
CA ASP A 194 28.72 31.11 -3.73
C ASP A 194 27.46 31.80 -3.14
N LYS A 195 27.39 33.13 -3.31
CA LYS A 195 26.23 33.89 -2.79
C LYS A 195 24.91 33.48 -3.42
N GLU A 196 24.92 33.19 -4.71
CA GLU A 196 23.74 32.74 -5.44
C GLU A 196 23.42 31.29 -5.08
N ALA A 197 24.44 30.44 -4.96
CA ALA A 197 24.28 29.04 -4.53
C ALA A 197 23.59 28.93 -3.15
N ILE A 198 24.01 29.74 -2.19
CA ILE A 198 23.38 29.85 -0.87
C ILE A 198 21.90 30.27 -1.01
N SER A 199 21.62 31.31 -1.80
CA SER A 199 20.25 31.82 -1.98
C SER A 199 19.32 30.79 -2.64
N ILE A 200 19.83 29.99 -3.59
CA ILE A 200 19.08 28.91 -4.24
C ILE A 200 18.72 27.83 -3.22
N VAL A 201 19.68 27.39 -2.40
CA VAL A 201 19.44 26.36 -1.38
C VAL A 201 18.48 26.84 -0.31
N GLU A 202 18.64 28.08 0.19
CA GLU A 202 17.71 28.67 1.15
C GLU A 202 16.27 28.77 0.61
N ALA A 203 16.08 29.03 -0.68
CA ALA A 203 14.76 29.05 -1.30
C ALA A 203 14.13 27.65 -1.32
N GLY A 204 14.92 26.64 -1.64
CA GLY A 204 14.51 25.23 -1.59
C GLY A 204 14.16 24.77 -0.17
N ASP A 205 15.01 25.07 0.81
CA ASP A 205 14.79 24.72 2.22
C ASP A 205 13.51 25.36 2.77
N LYS A 206 13.25 26.61 2.44
CA LYS A 206 12.01 27.32 2.82
C LYS A 206 10.78 26.65 2.21
N TRP A 207 10.86 26.26 0.96
CA TRP A 207 9.81 25.54 0.28
C TRP A 207 9.56 24.19 0.95
N GLN A 208 10.59 23.39 1.15
CA GLN A 208 10.47 22.08 1.79
C GLN A 208 9.90 22.18 3.22
N ALA A 209 10.36 23.16 4.00
CA ALA A 209 9.83 23.39 5.35
C ALA A 209 8.31 23.70 5.31
N TYR A 210 7.87 24.50 4.33
CA TYR A 210 6.44 24.77 4.13
C TYR A 210 5.66 23.52 3.75
N VAL A 211 6.12 22.76 2.75
CA VAL A 211 5.49 21.51 2.31
C VAL A 211 5.43 20.50 3.45
N LYS A 212 6.54 20.35 4.21
CA LYS A 212 6.57 19.49 5.41
C LYS A 212 5.57 19.91 6.48
N SER A 213 5.35 21.21 6.67
CA SER A 213 4.36 21.70 7.65
C SER A 213 2.92 21.33 7.27
N LYS A 214 2.64 21.20 5.97
CA LYS A 214 1.36 20.73 5.46
C LYS A 214 1.26 19.21 5.52
N ALA A 215 2.33 18.54 5.10
CA ALA A 215 2.44 17.09 5.18
C ALA A 215 2.37 16.58 6.64
N SER A 216 2.92 17.32 7.62
CA SER A 216 2.79 16.97 9.05
C SER A 216 1.34 16.94 9.49
N LYS A 217 0.52 17.87 9.01
CA LYS A 217 -0.93 17.86 9.29
C LYS A 217 -1.64 16.69 8.61
N LYS A 218 -1.23 16.34 7.39
CA LYS A 218 -1.70 15.13 6.68
C LYS A 218 -1.18 13.88 7.41
N GLN A 219 0.05 13.91 7.88
CA GLN A 219 0.71 12.84 8.64
C GLN A 219 0.15 12.69 10.06
N GLU A 220 -0.27 13.78 10.72
CA GLU A 220 -1.07 13.72 11.96
C GLU A 220 -2.46 13.14 11.69
N LYS A 221 -3.06 13.44 10.53
CA LYS A 221 -4.28 12.79 10.06
C LYS A 221 -4.03 11.33 9.64
N MET A 222 -2.88 11.01 9.06
CA MET A 222 -2.44 9.65 8.73
C MET A 222 -2.21 8.80 9.98
N LEU A 223 -1.71 9.41 11.04
CA LEU A 223 -1.55 8.80 12.37
C LEU A 223 -2.87 8.76 13.14
N SER A 224 -3.93 9.44 12.65
CA SER A 224 -5.26 9.37 13.18
C SER A 224 -6.08 8.34 12.39
N TYR A 225 -6.38 7.26 12.98
CA TYR A 225 -7.36 6.17 12.78
C TYR A 225 -8.05 5.94 11.42
N HIS A 226 -7.82 6.73 10.37
CA HIS A 226 -8.63 6.70 9.14
C HIS A 226 -7.88 7.26 7.94
N TYR A 227 -6.62 6.88 7.74
CA TYR A 227 -5.92 7.33 6.55
C TYR A 227 -6.26 6.46 5.34
N ASN A 228 -6.99 7.07 4.45
CA ASN A 228 -7.10 6.68 3.06
C ASN A 228 -6.23 7.64 2.24
N PRO A 229 -5.29 7.20 1.41
CA PRO A 229 -4.49 8.08 0.56
C PRO A 229 -5.35 8.99 -0.33
N HIS A 230 -6.56 8.55 -0.67
CA HIS A 230 -7.56 9.33 -1.40
C HIS A 230 -8.52 10.10 -0.47
N GLU A 231 -8.35 10.04 0.87
CA GLU A 231 -9.23 10.78 1.77
C GLU A 231 -9.04 12.29 1.61
N GLY A 232 -10.12 12.96 1.24
CA GLY A 232 -10.11 14.41 0.99
C GLY A 232 -9.85 14.76 -0.47
N VAL A 233 -9.46 13.81 -1.32
CA VAL A 233 -9.40 14.06 -2.78
C VAL A 233 -10.81 14.34 -3.29
N MET A 234 -10.96 15.46 -3.92
CA MET A 234 -12.22 15.92 -4.51
C MET A 234 -11.98 16.56 -5.87
N LEU A 235 -13.02 16.59 -6.68
CA LEU A 235 -12.95 17.29 -7.96
C LEU A 235 -13.02 18.80 -7.71
N ILE A 236 -11.89 19.48 -7.90
CA ILE A 236 -11.75 20.91 -7.70
C ILE A 236 -11.95 21.63 -9.03
N ASN A 237 -12.97 22.51 -9.10
CA ASN A 237 -13.15 23.37 -10.25
C ASN A 237 -12.15 24.52 -10.20
N THR A 238 -11.15 24.47 -11.07
CA THR A 238 -10.05 25.43 -11.12
C THR A 238 -10.40 26.73 -11.88
N ALA A 239 -11.45 26.74 -12.71
CA ALA A 239 -11.86 27.91 -13.50
C ALA A 239 -12.19 29.14 -12.65
N ARG A 240 -12.49 28.96 -11.36
CA ARG A 240 -12.76 30.02 -10.40
C ARG A 240 -11.56 30.32 -9.48
N ARG A 241 -10.49 29.54 -9.53
CA ARG A 241 -9.31 29.68 -8.69
C ARG A 241 -8.26 30.52 -9.40
N ARG A 242 -8.25 31.80 -9.15
CA ARG A 242 -7.17 32.71 -9.55
C ARG A 242 -6.38 33.10 -8.31
N SER A 243 -5.21 32.52 -8.11
CA SER A 243 -4.32 32.88 -7.03
C SER A 243 -3.52 34.13 -7.38
N ALA A 244 -3.56 35.13 -6.53
CA ALA A 244 -2.81 36.39 -6.69
C ALA A 244 -3.02 37.08 -8.06
N GLY A 245 -4.19 36.92 -8.68
CA GLY A 245 -4.52 37.54 -9.98
C GLY A 245 -3.98 36.82 -11.21
N THR A 246 -3.26 35.71 -11.06
CA THR A 246 -2.62 34.95 -12.14
C THR A 246 -3.39 33.66 -12.43
N ASP A 247 -3.74 33.44 -13.71
CA ASP A 247 -4.33 32.17 -14.18
C ASP A 247 -3.23 31.18 -14.58
N TRP A 248 -2.50 30.69 -13.58
CA TRP A 248 -1.39 29.79 -13.84
C TRP A 248 -1.84 28.38 -14.23
N ILE A 249 -2.97 27.89 -13.68
CA ILE A 249 -3.52 26.57 -14.05
C ILE A 249 -3.94 26.57 -15.50
N GLY A 250 -4.59 27.65 -15.98
CA GLY A 250 -4.91 27.82 -17.40
C GLY A 250 -3.65 27.87 -18.27
N THR A 251 -2.58 28.52 -17.80
CA THR A 251 -1.28 28.53 -18.47
C THR A 251 -0.69 27.13 -18.56
N LEU A 252 -0.68 26.40 -17.44
CA LEU A 252 -0.19 25.03 -17.37
C LEU A 252 -0.98 24.11 -18.31
N GLY A 253 -2.31 24.11 -18.22
CA GLY A 253 -3.18 23.29 -19.07
C GLY A 253 -2.96 23.55 -20.55
N LYS A 254 -2.85 24.83 -20.96
CA LYS A 254 -2.56 25.20 -22.33
C LYS A 254 -1.19 24.70 -22.79
N THR A 255 -0.17 24.79 -21.94
CA THR A 255 1.19 24.36 -22.27
C THR A 255 1.31 22.85 -22.38
N LEU A 256 0.64 22.13 -21.48
CA LEU A 256 0.63 20.66 -21.45
C LEU A 256 -0.38 20.05 -22.44
N ASP A 257 -1.21 20.87 -23.08
CA ASP A 257 -2.35 20.40 -23.90
C ASP A 257 -3.28 19.47 -23.10
N MET A 258 -3.63 19.91 -21.89
CA MET A 258 -4.51 19.19 -20.96
C MET A 258 -5.65 20.06 -20.48
N ASP A 259 -6.86 19.49 -20.35
CA ASP A 259 -7.97 20.16 -19.68
C ASP A 259 -7.78 20.09 -18.15
N LEU A 260 -7.27 21.17 -17.59
CA LEU A 260 -7.11 21.34 -16.14
C LEU A 260 -8.24 22.18 -15.52
N SER A 261 -9.40 22.29 -16.18
CA SER A 261 -10.57 23.01 -15.63
C SER A 261 -11.14 22.34 -14.38
N ALA A 262 -10.89 21.05 -14.23
CA ALA A 262 -11.19 20.27 -13.04
C ALA A 262 -9.99 19.36 -12.72
N ILE A 263 -9.50 19.44 -11.49
CA ILE A 263 -8.37 18.65 -10.97
C ILE A 263 -8.87 17.81 -9.80
N ALA A 264 -8.49 16.55 -9.74
CA ALA A 264 -8.69 15.71 -8.56
C ALA A 264 -7.51 15.96 -7.61
N ALA A 265 -7.77 16.58 -6.48
CA ALA A 265 -6.73 16.91 -5.48
C ALA A 265 -7.36 17.12 -4.09
N ASP A 266 -6.54 17.07 -3.05
CA ASP A 266 -6.96 17.52 -1.73
C ASP A 266 -6.74 19.05 -1.54
N GLU A 267 -7.38 19.61 -0.51
CA GLU A 267 -7.26 21.06 -0.22
C GLU A 267 -5.87 21.47 0.26
N ASP A 268 -5.09 20.56 0.86
CA ASP A 268 -3.72 20.87 1.30
C ASP A 268 -2.80 20.99 0.09
N GLU A 269 -2.93 20.12 -0.91
CA GLU A 269 -2.19 20.22 -2.18
C GLU A 269 -2.52 21.50 -2.92
N MET A 270 -3.80 21.81 -3.04
CA MET A 270 -4.22 23.09 -3.68
C MET A 270 -3.77 24.31 -2.87
N SER A 271 -3.72 24.21 -1.56
CA SER A 271 -3.17 25.28 -0.69
C SER A 271 -1.66 25.47 -0.91
N MET A 272 -0.90 24.40 -1.16
CA MET A 272 0.53 24.49 -1.50
C MET A 272 0.74 25.17 -2.86
N VAL A 273 -0.10 24.81 -3.84
CA VAL A 273 -0.13 25.51 -5.14
C VAL A 273 -0.43 27.00 -4.99
N ASP A 274 -1.45 27.34 -4.22
CA ASP A 274 -1.82 28.73 -3.95
C ASP A 274 -0.68 29.49 -3.26
N HIS A 275 0.04 28.85 -2.33
CA HIS A 275 1.21 29.44 -1.69
C HIS A 275 2.35 29.70 -2.68
N LEU A 276 2.64 28.75 -3.57
CA LEU A 276 3.64 28.94 -4.63
C LEU A 276 3.31 30.18 -5.47
N MET A 277 2.02 30.41 -5.72
CA MET A 277 1.57 31.57 -6.49
C MET A 277 1.69 32.91 -5.74
N THR A 278 1.96 32.91 -4.44
CA THR A 278 2.25 34.15 -3.69
C THR A 278 3.71 34.63 -3.88
N TYR A 279 4.60 33.78 -4.38
CA TYR A 279 6.01 34.13 -4.56
C TYR A 279 6.17 35.27 -5.58
N ASN A 280 7.11 36.18 -5.31
CA ASN A 280 7.54 37.17 -6.28
C ASN A 280 8.43 36.52 -7.35
N LEU A 281 8.76 37.28 -8.41
CA LEU A 281 9.56 36.76 -9.54
C LEU A 281 10.92 36.22 -9.09
N ASP A 282 11.63 36.94 -8.20
CA ASP A 282 12.96 36.54 -7.75
C ASP A 282 12.91 35.22 -6.93
N SER A 283 11.93 35.09 -6.05
CA SER A 283 11.72 33.86 -5.27
C SER A 283 11.36 32.68 -6.17
N LEU A 284 10.53 32.88 -7.20
CA LEU A 284 10.20 31.84 -8.17
C LEU A 284 11.44 31.42 -8.98
N LYS A 285 12.29 32.36 -9.38
CA LYS A 285 13.54 32.06 -10.09
C LYS A 285 14.49 31.22 -9.25
N LEU A 286 14.70 31.60 -7.98
CA LEU A 286 15.54 30.84 -7.07
C LEU A 286 15.00 29.42 -6.85
N LEU A 287 13.69 29.29 -6.64
CA LEU A 287 13.07 27.99 -6.45
C LEU A 287 13.14 27.13 -7.72
N ALA A 288 12.91 27.68 -8.90
CA ALA A 288 13.07 26.95 -10.17
C ALA A 288 14.51 26.48 -10.39
N LYS A 289 15.50 27.33 -10.08
CA LYS A 289 16.92 26.95 -10.11
C LYS A 289 17.21 25.80 -9.14
N TYR A 290 16.66 25.84 -7.93
CA TYR A 290 16.80 24.78 -6.95
C TYR A 290 16.34 23.43 -7.51
N PHE A 291 15.15 23.36 -8.12
CA PHE A 291 14.63 22.11 -8.69
C PHE A 291 15.44 21.64 -9.91
N ILE A 292 15.77 22.54 -10.83
CA ILE A 292 16.57 22.20 -12.03
C ILE A 292 17.97 21.68 -11.67
N LEU A 293 18.59 22.23 -10.64
CA LEU A 293 19.94 21.85 -10.19
C LEU A 293 19.92 20.63 -9.27
N ASN A 294 18.76 20.25 -8.77
CA ASN A 294 18.67 19.10 -7.90
C ASN A 294 18.74 17.80 -8.71
N ARG A 295 19.96 17.27 -8.77
CA ARG A 295 20.28 16.02 -9.44
C ARG A 295 20.16 14.79 -8.55
N ASP A 296 20.05 15.02 -7.24
CA ASP A 296 19.91 13.94 -6.29
C ASP A 296 18.46 13.41 -6.31
N TYR A 297 17.99 13.07 -7.51
CA TYR A 297 17.06 11.98 -7.56
C TYR A 297 17.70 10.84 -6.77
N LYS A 298 16.95 10.15 -5.97
CA LYS A 298 17.29 9.07 -5.05
C LYS A 298 18.15 7.93 -5.64
N TYR A 299 18.79 8.16 -6.76
CA TYR A 299 19.66 7.24 -7.45
C TYR A 299 20.99 7.19 -6.70
N LEU A 300 21.00 6.35 -5.65
CA LEU A 300 22.24 5.90 -5.03
C LEU A 300 23.17 5.34 -6.12
N PRO A 301 24.48 5.59 -6.03
CA PRO A 301 25.41 4.97 -6.93
C PRO A 301 25.32 3.45 -6.78
N LEU A 302 24.69 2.79 -7.75
CA LEU A 302 24.64 1.32 -7.85
C LEU A 302 26.05 0.69 -7.82
N LYS A 303 27.10 1.48 -8.10
CA LYS A 303 28.51 1.11 -8.00
C LYS A 303 28.93 0.59 -6.62
N GLU A 304 28.20 0.93 -5.57
CA GLU A 304 28.48 0.48 -4.20
C GLU A 304 27.73 -0.80 -3.82
N LEU A 305 26.83 -1.28 -4.68
CA LEU A 305 26.04 -2.48 -4.43
C LEU A 305 26.66 -3.68 -5.16
N ASP A 306 27.19 -4.64 -4.42
CA ASP A 306 27.51 -5.94 -4.99
C ASP A 306 26.21 -6.78 -5.15
N ILE A 307 25.61 -6.68 -6.33
CA ILE A 307 24.35 -7.36 -6.67
C ILE A 307 24.41 -8.89 -6.59
N ASN A 308 25.59 -9.47 -6.37
CA ASN A 308 25.76 -10.91 -6.17
C ASN A 308 25.70 -11.30 -4.69
N THR A 309 25.56 -10.35 -3.78
CA THR A 309 25.31 -10.58 -2.36
C THR A 309 23.83 -10.38 -2.03
N ASP A 310 23.34 -11.02 -0.98
CA ASP A 310 21.95 -10.84 -0.51
C ASP A 310 21.70 -9.36 -0.17
N GLU A 311 22.64 -8.71 0.50
CA GLU A 311 22.59 -7.29 0.89
C GLU A 311 22.59 -6.35 -0.34
N GLY A 312 23.38 -6.66 -1.36
CA GLY A 312 23.40 -5.90 -2.62
C GLY A 312 22.14 -6.12 -3.46
N SER A 313 21.56 -7.32 -3.44
CA SER A 313 20.29 -7.61 -4.13
C SER A 313 19.10 -6.96 -3.43
N GLU A 314 19.07 -6.91 -2.11
CA GLU A 314 18.08 -6.16 -1.33
C GLU A 314 18.19 -4.66 -1.57
N GLY A 315 19.39 -4.11 -1.54
CA GLY A 315 19.64 -2.70 -1.86
C GLY A 315 19.22 -2.34 -3.29
N LEU A 316 19.43 -3.23 -4.26
CA LEU A 316 18.94 -3.05 -5.63
C LEU A 316 17.41 -3.08 -5.68
N PHE A 317 16.77 -3.96 -4.92
CA PHE A 317 15.32 -4.04 -4.85
C PHE A 317 14.71 -2.78 -4.22
N GLU A 318 15.21 -2.32 -3.08
CA GLU A 318 14.78 -1.06 -2.46
C GLU A 318 14.93 0.10 -3.44
N TYR A 319 16.06 0.13 -4.16
CA TYR A 319 16.31 1.13 -5.18
C TYR A 319 15.32 1.06 -6.35
N ILE A 320 15.03 -0.14 -6.87
CA ILE A 320 14.04 -0.34 -7.94
C ILE A 320 12.66 0.05 -7.45
N CYS A 321 12.28 -0.35 -6.24
CA CYS A 321 11.00 0.01 -5.64
C CYS A 321 10.89 1.53 -5.44
N ASP A 322 11.93 2.18 -4.95
CA ASP A 322 11.98 3.63 -4.76
C ASP A 322 11.92 4.39 -6.11
N ALA A 323 12.68 3.93 -7.10
CA ALA A 323 12.67 4.54 -8.43
C ALA A 323 11.37 4.28 -9.20
N ALA A 324 10.75 3.11 -8.99
CA ALA A 324 9.52 2.74 -9.65
C ALA A 324 8.29 3.31 -8.94
N THR A 325 8.33 3.50 -7.62
CA THR A 325 7.28 4.19 -6.86
C THR A 325 7.37 5.71 -6.96
N ASP A 326 8.41 6.25 -7.59
CA ASP A 326 8.34 7.61 -8.11
C ASP A 326 7.32 7.63 -9.25
N GLN A 327 6.08 7.92 -8.88
CA GLN A 327 4.89 7.87 -9.74
C GLN A 327 5.06 8.65 -11.03
N SER A 328 5.96 9.61 -11.04
CA SER A 328 6.23 10.49 -12.16
C SER A 328 7.09 9.89 -13.28
N SER A 329 7.61 8.68 -13.13
CA SER A 329 8.54 8.10 -14.12
C SER A 329 7.89 7.13 -15.13
N GLY A 330 6.72 6.60 -14.84
CA GLY A 330 6.08 5.54 -15.65
C GLY A 330 6.85 4.20 -15.65
N LEU A 331 7.94 4.09 -14.89
CA LEU A 331 8.78 2.90 -14.82
C LEU A 331 8.08 1.74 -14.13
N ALA A 332 7.26 2.02 -13.10
CA ALA A 332 6.53 1.00 -12.36
C ALA A 332 5.66 0.13 -13.29
N THR A 333 4.99 0.75 -14.25
CA THR A 333 4.14 0.05 -15.23
C THR A 333 4.95 -0.89 -16.12
N SER A 334 6.06 -0.41 -16.71
CA SER A 334 6.92 -1.23 -17.58
C SER A 334 7.57 -2.38 -16.81
N LEU A 335 7.98 -2.15 -15.55
CA LEU A 335 8.51 -3.18 -14.68
C LEU A 335 7.45 -4.20 -14.31
N SER A 336 6.25 -3.74 -13.99
CA SER A 336 5.10 -4.60 -13.69
C SER A 336 4.79 -5.54 -14.84
N HIS A 337 4.81 -5.03 -16.08
CA HIS A 337 4.60 -5.85 -17.28
C HIS A 337 5.66 -6.95 -17.39
N SER A 338 6.95 -6.61 -17.27
CA SER A 338 8.04 -7.58 -17.30
C SER A 338 7.96 -8.58 -16.14
N TYR A 339 7.64 -8.12 -14.92
CA TYR A 339 7.51 -8.95 -13.73
C TYR A 339 6.38 -10.00 -13.90
N THR A 340 5.21 -9.56 -14.33
CA THR A 340 4.06 -10.46 -14.49
C THR A 340 4.31 -11.53 -15.54
N GLN A 341 4.94 -11.17 -16.67
CA GLN A 341 5.31 -12.13 -17.71
C GLN A 341 6.37 -13.15 -17.26
N HIS A 342 7.29 -12.74 -16.37
CA HIS A 342 8.37 -13.59 -15.92
C HIS A 342 7.99 -14.49 -14.73
N ALA A 343 7.32 -13.93 -13.74
CA ALA A 343 7.16 -14.54 -12.42
C ALA A 343 5.79 -15.19 -12.19
N ILE A 344 4.74 -14.76 -12.91
CA ILE A 344 3.37 -15.12 -12.55
C ILE A 344 2.70 -15.95 -13.66
N PRO A 345 2.30 -17.20 -13.39
CA PRO A 345 1.48 -17.96 -14.32
C PRO A 345 0.09 -17.31 -14.52
N GLU A 346 -0.34 -17.12 -15.75
CA GLU A 346 -1.64 -16.50 -16.07
C GLU A 346 -2.83 -17.25 -15.43
N SER A 347 -2.70 -18.57 -15.30
CA SER A 347 -3.71 -19.39 -14.63
C SER A 347 -3.97 -18.96 -13.18
N ASN A 348 -2.98 -18.35 -12.49
CA ASN A 348 -3.12 -17.91 -11.10
C ASN A 348 -4.04 -16.70 -11.02
N LYS A 349 -3.94 -15.75 -11.98
CA LYS A 349 -4.88 -14.63 -12.11
C LYS A 349 -6.31 -15.15 -12.32
N ALA A 350 -6.50 -16.11 -13.22
CA ALA A 350 -7.82 -16.68 -13.49
C ALA A 350 -8.43 -17.37 -12.24
N GLU A 351 -7.62 -18.11 -11.48
CA GLU A 351 -8.08 -18.80 -10.26
C GLU A 351 -8.40 -17.79 -9.13
N ALA A 352 -7.59 -16.75 -8.95
CA ALA A 352 -7.87 -15.69 -7.98
C ALA A 352 -9.15 -14.90 -8.36
N THR A 353 -9.37 -14.64 -9.65
CA THR A 353 -10.59 -13.99 -10.14
C THR A 353 -11.82 -14.86 -9.89
N ALA A 354 -11.72 -16.17 -10.14
CA ALA A 354 -12.80 -17.10 -9.84
C ALA A 354 -13.10 -17.16 -8.32
N MET A 355 -12.06 -17.16 -7.48
CA MET A 355 -12.22 -17.13 -6.02
C MET A 355 -12.93 -15.85 -5.57
N PHE A 356 -12.60 -14.70 -6.13
CA PHE A 356 -13.28 -13.43 -5.83
C PHE A 356 -14.78 -13.53 -6.13
N GLU A 357 -15.17 -14.08 -7.28
CA GLU A 357 -16.59 -14.21 -7.63
C GLU A 357 -17.34 -15.21 -6.72
N GLU A 358 -16.70 -16.33 -6.35
CA GLU A 358 -17.23 -17.26 -5.38
C GLU A 358 -17.45 -16.62 -4.00
N MET A 359 -16.51 -15.78 -3.56
CA MET A 359 -16.57 -15.04 -2.31
C MET A 359 -17.59 -13.91 -2.35
N ARG A 360 -17.70 -13.19 -3.47
CA ARG A 360 -18.76 -12.19 -3.70
C ARG A 360 -20.15 -12.81 -3.54
N ALA A 361 -20.36 -14.00 -4.11
CA ALA A 361 -21.60 -14.73 -3.99
C ALA A 361 -21.87 -15.19 -2.54
N ALA A 362 -20.84 -15.60 -1.79
CA ALA A 362 -20.96 -15.93 -0.38
C ALA A 362 -21.33 -14.70 0.45
N PHE A 363 -20.67 -13.57 0.24
CA PHE A 363 -20.94 -12.32 0.96
C PHE A 363 -22.36 -11.81 0.66
N ARG A 364 -22.77 -11.84 -0.60
CA ARG A 364 -24.17 -11.51 -0.97
C ARG A 364 -25.20 -12.35 -0.21
N ASN A 365 -24.94 -13.66 -0.09
CA ASN A 365 -25.79 -14.57 0.67
C ASN A 365 -25.83 -14.23 2.16
N ARG A 366 -24.69 -13.83 2.75
CA ARG A 366 -24.59 -13.39 4.15
C ARG A 366 -25.37 -12.10 4.38
N ILE A 367 -25.19 -11.07 3.55
CA ILE A 367 -25.94 -9.80 3.62
C ILE A 367 -27.45 -10.08 3.65
N GLY A 368 -27.93 -11.00 2.83
CA GLY A 368 -29.35 -11.38 2.79
C GLY A 368 -29.89 -11.97 4.10
N LYS A 369 -29.05 -12.64 4.88
CA LYS A 369 -29.41 -13.35 6.11
C LYS A 369 -29.33 -12.48 7.37
N TYR A 370 -28.65 -11.33 7.36
CA TYR A 370 -28.53 -10.51 8.56
C TYR A 370 -29.88 -9.97 9.03
N ASP A 371 -30.18 -10.17 10.31
CA ASP A 371 -31.39 -9.71 10.97
C ASP A 371 -31.30 -8.30 11.55
N TRP A 372 -30.08 -7.77 11.66
CA TRP A 372 -29.79 -6.45 12.21
C TRP A 372 -29.95 -5.29 11.21
N MET A 373 -30.06 -5.60 9.92
CA MET A 373 -30.29 -4.64 8.83
C MET A 373 -31.69 -4.76 8.25
N THR A 374 -32.28 -3.61 7.91
CA THR A 374 -33.52 -3.55 7.12
C THR A 374 -33.28 -3.96 5.66
N ASP A 375 -34.31 -4.35 4.96
CA ASP A 375 -34.25 -4.72 3.54
C ASP A 375 -33.78 -3.54 2.67
N VAL A 376 -33.99 -2.29 3.09
CA VAL A 376 -33.53 -1.08 2.40
C VAL A 376 -32.00 -1.03 2.40
N THR A 377 -31.39 -1.16 3.57
CA THR A 377 -29.91 -1.14 3.70
C THR A 377 -29.29 -2.38 3.05
N LYS A 378 -29.91 -3.58 3.21
CA LYS A 378 -29.45 -4.80 2.50
C LYS A 378 -29.40 -4.61 0.98
N ALA A 379 -30.45 -4.01 0.41
CA ALA A 379 -30.49 -3.76 -1.04
C ALA A 379 -29.34 -2.84 -1.48
N LYS A 380 -29.04 -1.79 -0.71
CA LYS A 380 -27.93 -0.88 -0.99
C LYS A 380 -26.55 -1.54 -0.81
N ALA A 381 -26.38 -2.36 0.22
CA ALA A 381 -25.17 -3.14 0.42
C ALA A 381 -24.94 -4.13 -0.73
N MET A 382 -25.99 -4.82 -1.19
CA MET A 382 -25.92 -5.72 -2.36
C MET A 382 -25.61 -4.96 -3.64
N GLU A 383 -26.23 -3.79 -3.87
CA GLU A 383 -25.93 -2.90 -5.01
C GLU A 383 -24.44 -2.52 -5.03
N LYS A 384 -23.89 -2.16 -3.86
CA LYS A 384 -22.48 -1.81 -3.73
C LYS A 384 -21.56 -3.00 -3.97
N LEU A 385 -21.87 -4.16 -3.40
CA LEU A 385 -21.11 -5.40 -3.60
C LEU A 385 -21.12 -5.86 -5.06
N ASP A 386 -22.28 -5.81 -5.73
CA ASP A 386 -22.41 -6.19 -7.13
C ASP A 386 -21.66 -5.23 -8.07
N ALA A 387 -21.58 -3.95 -7.70
CA ALA A 387 -20.86 -2.93 -8.45
C ALA A 387 -19.36 -2.89 -8.16
N MET A 388 -18.88 -3.59 -7.11
CA MET A 388 -17.47 -3.62 -6.73
C MET A 388 -16.63 -4.20 -7.86
N LYS A 389 -15.58 -3.46 -8.26
CA LYS A 389 -14.61 -3.91 -9.26
C LYS A 389 -13.47 -4.68 -8.61
N TYR A 390 -12.91 -5.62 -9.35
CA TYR A 390 -11.76 -6.39 -8.91
C TYR A 390 -10.67 -6.35 -9.99
N TYR A 391 -9.59 -5.68 -9.68
CA TYR A 391 -8.41 -5.57 -10.53
C TYR A 391 -7.36 -6.56 -10.03
N CYS A 392 -7.16 -7.65 -10.77
CA CYS A 392 -6.34 -8.77 -10.37
C CYS A 392 -5.01 -8.78 -11.11
N GLY A 393 -3.94 -8.56 -10.39
CA GLY A 393 -2.56 -8.75 -10.82
C GLY A 393 -2.05 -7.73 -11.84
N TRP A 394 -2.70 -7.65 -12.99
CA TRP A 394 -2.35 -6.77 -14.11
C TRP A 394 -3.58 -6.51 -15.00
N PRO A 395 -3.57 -5.43 -15.83
CA PRO A 395 -4.69 -5.12 -16.72
C PRO A 395 -4.96 -6.26 -17.71
N ASP A 396 -6.20 -6.37 -18.19
CA ASP A 396 -6.56 -7.41 -19.17
C ASP A 396 -5.88 -7.16 -20.51
N ASN A 397 -5.68 -5.89 -20.87
CA ASN A 397 -4.92 -5.50 -22.04
C ASN A 397 -3.76 -4.59 -21.63
N TRP A 398 -2.55 -4.94 -22.03
CA TRP A 398 -1.40 -4.07 -21.91
C TRP A 398 -1.42 -3.02 -23.02
N HIS A 399 -1.36 -1.76 -22.63
CA HIS A 399 -1.41 -0.61 -23.51
C HIS A 399 -0.01 -0.03 -23.67
N ALA A 400 0.65 -0.34 -24.79
CA ALA A 400 2.01 0.12 -25.07
C ALA A 400 2.14 1.66 -25.10
N GLU A 401 1.05 2.39 -25.29
CA GLU A 401 0.98 3.84 -25.22
C GLU A 401 1.02 4.38 -23.77
N TRP A 402 0.75 3.53 -22.77
CA TRP A 402 0.79 3.88 -21.35
C TRP A 402 2.05 3.34 -20.64
N GLU A 403 2.95 2.75 -21.39
CA GLU A 403 4.23 2.27 -20.87
C GLU A 403 5.35 3.24 -21.28
N ALA A 404 6.26 3.53 -20.35
CA ALA A 404 7.45 4.29 -20.66
C ALA A 404 8.34 3.52 -21.64
N LYS A 405 8.82 4.20 -22.67
CA LYS A 405 9.74 3.65 -23.68
C LYS A 405 11.15 4.12 -23.40
N LEU A 406 12.09 3.22 -23.45
CA LEU A 406 13.48 3.59 -23.35
C LEU A 406 13.93 4.29 -24.62
N VAL A 407 14.42 5.51 -24.44
CA VAL A 407 15.13 6.25 -25.47
C VAL A 407 16.59 6.34 -25.01
N ALA A 408 17.53 5.99 -25.87
CA ALA A 408 18.94 6.13 -25.55
C ALA A 408 19.28 7.62 -25.38
N GLU A 409 19.73 7.98 -24.19
CA GLU A 409 20.14 9.33 -23.85
C GLU A 409 21.64 9.38 -23.49
N GLU A 410 22.26 10.53 -23.69
CA GLU A 410 23.70 10.71 -23.46
C GLU A 410 24.07 10.69 -21.96
N THR A 411 23.08 11.02 -21.08
CA THR A 411 23.30 11.10 -19.63
C THR A 411 22.10 10.59 -18.85
N SER A 412 22.34 10.16 -17.61
CA SER A 412 21.28 9.73 -16.69
C SER A 412 20.24 10.84 -16.42
N TYR A 413 20.68 12.09 -16.30
CA TYR A 413 19.77 13.22 -16.11
C TYR A 413 18.80 13.40 -17.29
N ARG A 414 19.31 13.32 -18.53
CA ARG A 414 18.45 13.38 -19.73
C ARG A 414 17.50 12.20 -19.83
N LEU A 415 17.98 11.00 -19.46
CA LEU A 415 17.13 9.82 -19.43
C LEU A 415 15.96 9.99 -18.47
N VAL A 416 16.23 10.49 -17.27
CA VAL A 416 15.19 10.79 -16.27
C VAL A 416 14.23 11.84 -16.81
N CYS A 417 14.72 12.96 -17.34
CA CYS A 417 13.86 13.98 -17.96
C CYS A 417 12.99 13.41 -19.09
N ASN A 418 13.54 12.49 -19.89
CA ASN A 418 12.80 11.84 -20.97
C ASN A 418 11.66 10.96 -20.41
N LEU A 419 11.93 10.20 -19.36
CA LEU A 419 10.91 9.37 -18.69
C LEU A 419 9.77 10.23 -18.12
N PHE A 420 10.11 11.32 -17.44
CA PHE A 420 9.10 12.27 -16.96
C PHE A 420 8.29 12.93 -18.08
N ASN A 421 8.94 13.28 -19.18
CA ASN A 421 8.24 13.82 -20.35
C ASN A 421 7.25 12.79 -20.92
N GLN A 422 7.68 11.52 -21.06
CA GLN A 422 6.78 10.46 -21.48
C GLN A 422 5.63 10.27 -20.49
N TYR A 423 5.87 10.37 -19.19
CA TYR A 423 4.81 10.25 -18.19
C TYR A 423 3.76 11.37 -18.30
N VAL A 424 4.17 12.60 -18.62
CA VAL A 424 3.24 13.69 -18.94
C VAL A 424 2.38 13.33 -20.15
N ASP A 425 2.96 12.73 -21.19
CA ASP A 425 2.21 12.29 -22.38
C ASP A 425 1.27 11.13 -22.07
N ILE A 426 1.70 10.16 -21.27
CA ILE A 426 0.87 9.06 -20.77
C ILE A 426 -0.31 9.63 -19.98
N THR A 427 -0.05 10.50 -19.00
CA THR A 427 -1.09 11.17 -18.20
C THR A 427 -2.11 11.86 -19.10
N ARG A 428 -1.65 12.63 -20.09
CA ARG A 428 -2.52 13.32 -21.04
C ARG A 428 -3.44 12.35 -21.78
N SER A 429 -2.92 11.19 -22.20
CA SER A 429 -3.69 10.19 -22.94
C SER A 429 -4.72 9.47 -22.08
N MET A 430 -4.51 9.43 -20.77
CA MET A 430 -5.40 8.78 -19.82
C MET A 430 -6.53 9.68 -19.31
N ILE A 431 -6.33 11.00 -19.29
CA ILE A 431 -7.34 11.94 -18.79
C ILE A 431 -8.66 11.76 -19.54
N GLY A 432 -9.74 11.63 -18.77
CA GLY A 432 -11.08 11.43 -19.27
C GLY A 432 -11.48 9.99 -19.54
N GLN A 433 -10.54 9.03 -19.50
CA GLN A 433 -10.81 7.61 -19.68
C GLN A 433 -11.68 7.06 -18.53
N THR A 434 -12.45 6.03 -18.85
CA THR A 434 -13.35 5.33 -17.90
C THR A 434 -13.25 3.80 -18.04
N SER A 435 -12.36 3.30 -18.89
CA SER A 435 -12.14 1.86 -19.05
C SER A 435 -11.50 1.26 -17.78
N ASP A 436 -11.79 0.01 -17.50
CA ASP A 436 -11.21 -0.69 -16.35
C ASP A 436 -9.68 -0.75 -16.46
N ASP A 437 -9.11 -0.94 -17.65
CA ASP A 437 -7.66 -0.89 -17.86
C ASP A 437 -7.08 0.48 -17.51
N ALA A 438 -7.67 1.59 -17.99
CA ALA A 438 -7.17 2.94 -17.69
C ALA A 438 -7.23 3.26 -16.19
N ILE A 439 -8.29 2.83 -15.52
CA ILE A 439 -8.42 2.98 -14.07
C ILE A 439 -7.34 2.16 -13.36
N PHE A 440 -7.12 0.92 -13.78
CA PHE A 440 -6.10 0.07 -13.17
C PHE A 440 -4.68 0.64 -13.36
N TYR A 441 -4.37 1.17 -14.55
CA TYR A 441 -3.09 1.85 -14.80
C TYR A 441 -2.91 3.09 -13.92
N ALA A 442 -3.94 3.93 -13.83
CA ALA A 442 -3.86 5.20 -13.12
C ALA A 442 -3.79 5.02 -11.58
N ASP A 443 -4.59 4.10 -11.02
CA ASP A 443 -4.69 3.87 -9.57
C ASP A 443 -3.57 2.96 -9.04
N TRP A 444 -3.23 1.88 -9.77
CA TRP A 444 -2.53 0.77 -9.15
C TRP A 444 -1.20 0.42 -9.80
N MET A 445 -1.07 0.58 -11.12
CA MET A 445 0.18 0.22 -11.80
C MET A 445 1.35 1.13 -11.43
N SER A 446 1.07 2.34 -10.98
CA SER A 446 2.08 3.27 -10.45
C SER A 446 2.78 2.75 -9.19
N MET A 447 2.12 1.86 -8.42
CA MET A 447 2.72 1.23 -7.22
C MET A 447 3.62 0.04 -7.54
N GLY A 448 3.48 -0.55 -8.72
CA GLY A 448 4.22 -1.74 -9.14
C GLY A 448 3.54 -3.06 -8.75
N ALA A 449 3.29 -3.91 -9.73
CA ALA A 449 2.64 -5.21 -9.55
C ALA A 449 3.47 -6.20 -8.68
N TYR A 450 4.75 -5.92 -8.50
CA TYR A 450 5.69 -6.70 -7.68
C TYR A 450 5.65 -6.34 -6.19
N VAL A 451 4.96 -5.27 -5.80
CA VAL A 451 4.80 -4.88 -4.39
C VAL A 451 3.87 -5.87 -3.69
N ALA A 452 4.27 -6.28 -2.47
CA ALA A 452 3.50 -7.21 -1.64
C ALA A 452 2.36 -6.48 -0.95
N ASN A 453 1.27 -6.19 -1.68
CA ASN A 453 0.10 -5.51 -1.14
C ASN A 453 -1.18 -5.77 -1.94
N ALA A 454 -2.32 -5.43 -1.33
CA ALA A 454 -3.64 -5.33 -1.93
C ALA A 454 -4.35 -4.13 -1.31
N PHE A 455 -5.38 -3.62 -1.97
CA PHE A 455 -6.06 -2.41 -1.52
C PHE A 455 -7.52 -2.40 -1.93
N TYR A 456 -8.36 -1.77 -1.11
CA TYR A 456 -9.68 -1.32 -1.49
C TYR A 456 -9.68 0.20 -1.68
N SER A 457 -10.21 0.69 -2.81
CA SER A 457 -10.43 2.12 -3.07
C SER A 457 -11.92 2.47 -2.88
N PRO A 458 -12.28 3.18 -1.79
CA PRO A 458 -13.66 3.59 -1.54
C PRO A 458 -14.22 4.51 -2.63
N GLU A 459 -13.41 5.43 -3.14
CA GLU A 459 -13.75 6.42 -4.16
C GLU A 459 -14.06 5.80 -5.53
N ASN A 460 -13.60 4.58 -5.75
CA ASN A 460 -13.81 3.81 -6.97
C ASN A 460 -14.65 2.56 -6.75
N ASN A 461 -14.92 2.20 -5.50
CA ASN A 461 -15.52 0.92 -5.11
C ASN A 461 -14.84 -0.24 -5.81
N SER A 462 -13.53 -0.32 -5.66
CA SER A 462 -12.69 -1.30 -6.34
C SER A 462 -11.64 -1.91 -5.41
N ILE A 463 -11.28 -3.16 -5.70
CA ILE A 463 -10.17 -3.87 -5.08
C ILE A 463 -9.07 -4.00 -6.12
N ALA A 464 -7.83 -3.73 -5.73
CA ALA A 464 -6.65 -4.12 -6.48
C ALA A 464 -5.86 -5.19 -5.71
N LEU A 465 -5.66 -6.33 -6.33
CA LEU A 465 -4.77 -7.38 -5.88
C LEU A 465 -3.49 -7.31 -6.73
N LEU A 466 -2.38 -6.87 -6.15
CA LEU A 466 -1.12 -6.80 -6.89
C LEU A 466 -0.58 -8.19 -7.20
N ALA A 467 0.15 -8.34 -8.31
CA ALA A 467 0.49 -9.63 -8.89
C ALA A 467 1.38 -10.49 -7.98
N SER A 468 2.20 -9.89 -7.13
CA SER A 468 3.01 -10.61 -6.14
C SER A 468 2.19 -11.48 -5.17
N ASN A 469 0.90 -11.18 -4.97
CA ASN A 469 -0.01 -12.02 -4.18
C ASN A 469 -0.45 -13.30 -4.92
N LEU A 470 -0.18 -13.41 -6.21
CA LEU A 470 -0.57 -14.55 -7.03
C LEU A 470 0.49 -15.68 -7.07
N VAL A 471 1.48 -15.62 -6.19
CA VAL A 471 2.51 -16.64 -6.01
C VAL A 471 2.72 -16.97 -4.53
N SER A 472 3.42 -18.09 -4.27
CA SER A 472 3.78 -18.49 -2.90
C SER A 472 4.53 -17.37 -2.15
N PRO A 473 4.26 -17.16 -0.86
CA PRO A 473 3.42 -17.98 0.01
C PRO A 473 1.93 -17.60 0.06
N ILE A 474 1.51 -16.51 -0.58
CA ILE A 474 0.13 -16.01 -0.48
C ILE A 474 -0.83 -16.88 -1.30
N TYR A 475 -0.43 -17.23 -2.53
CA TYR A 475 -1.13 -18.19 -3.38
C TYR A 475 -0.17 -19.28 -3.81
N ASP A 476 -0.48 -20.53 -3.49
CA ASP A 476 0.35 -21.68 -3.87
C ASP A 476 -0.52 -22.80 -4.47
N LYS A 477 -0.34 -23.03 -5.76
CA LYS A 477 -1.10 -24.02 -6.52
C LYS A 477 -0.83 -25.46 -6.06
N THR A 478 0.29 -25.70 -5.39
CA THR A 478 0.67 -27.00 -4.84
C THR A 478 0.02 -27.28 -3.49
N MET A 479 -0.45 -26.24 -2.82
CA MET A 479 -1.17 -26.36 -1.56
C MET A 479 -2.65 -26.70 -1.79
N PRO A 480 -3.28 -27.41 -0.86
CA PRO A 480 -4.71 -27.68 -0.91
C PRO A 480 -5.56 -26.40 -0.91
N SER A 481 -6.78 -26.49 -1.43
CA SER A 481 -7.69 -25.32 -1.55
C SER A 481 -7.99 -24.65 -0.22
N TYR A 482 -8.00 -25.35 0.91
CA TYR A 482 -8.18 -24.74 2.23
C TYR A 482 -7.10 -23.71 2.55
N TYR A 483 -5.86 -23.95 2.11
CA TYR A 483 -4.76 -22.99 2.28
C TYR A 483 -5.02 -21.72 1.48
N ASN A 484 -5.25 -21.86 0.18
CA ASN A 484 -5.44 -20.70 -0.69
C ASN A 484 -6.68 -19.88 -0.33
N TYR A 485 -7.76 -20.54 0.14
CA TYR A 485 -8.94 -19.82 0.63
C TYR A 485 -8.73 -19.15 1.98
N ALA A 486 -7.86 -19.67 2.83
CA ALA A 486 -7.55 -19.06 4.11
C ALA A 486 -6.54 -17.92 3.97
N VAL A 487 -5.52 -18.06 3.11
CA VAL A 487 -4.46 -17.05 2.96
C VAL A 487 -4.86 -16.01 1.90
N LEU A 488 -4.91 -16.36 0.62
CA LEU A 488 -5.33 -15.40 -0.41
C LEU A 488 -6.80 -15.01 -0.24
N GLY A 489 -7.68 -15.97 0.08
CA GLY A 489 -9.12 -15.71 0.21
C GLY A 489 -9.44 -14.84 1.42
N ALA A 490 -9.16 -15.31 2.64
CA ALA A 490 -9.58 -14.60 3.85
C ALA A 490 -8.73 -13.38 4.16
N GLN A 491 -7.38 -13.53 4.14
CA GLN A 491 -6.47 -12.48 4.58
C GLN A 491 -6.26 -11.38 3.53
N THR A 492 -6.66 -11.62 2.27
CA THR A 492 -6.48 -10.65 1.20
C THR A 492 -7.81 -10.34 0.51
N ILE A 493 -8.36 -11.23 -0.33
CA ILE A 493 -9.55 -10.92 -1.14
C ILE A 493 -10.77 -10.57 -0.27
N GLY A 494 -11.07 -11.37 0.75
CA GLY A 494 -12.20 -11.13 1.64
C GLY A 494 -12.01 -9.95 2.57
N HIS A 495 -10.78 -9.75 3.01
CA HIS A 495 -10.36 -8.58 3.77
C HIS A 495 -10.62 -7.30 2.94
N GLU A 496 -10.06 -7.19 1.74
CA GLU A 496 -10.28 -6.03 0.87
C GLU A 496 -11.75 -5.86 0.47
N MET A 497 -12.48 -6.96 0.23
CA MET A 497 -13.90 -6.90 -0.07
C MET A 497 -14.71 -6.33 1.11
N THR A 498 -14.29 -6.64 2.33
CA THR A 498 -14.96 -6.17 3.55
C THR A 498 -14.65 -4.69 3.84
N HIS A 499 -13.50 -4.17 3.40
CA HIS A 499 -13.21 -2.73 3.47
C HIS A 499 -14.26 -1.87 2.74
N GLY A 500 -14.94 -2.42 1.74
CA GLY A 500 -16.10 -1.76 1.14
C GLY A 500 -17.23 -1.47 2.14
N PHE A 501 -17.24 -2.14 3.29
CA PHE A 501 -18.31 -2.16 4.28
C PHE A 501 -17.81 -1.92 5.71
N ASP A 502 -16.56 -1.55 5.91
CA ASP A 502 -16.00 -1.17 7.21
C ASP A 502 -16.48 0.23 7.67
N ASN A 503 -15.92 0.76 8.74
CA ASN A 503 -16.29 2.06 9.30
C ASN A 503 -15.97 3.25 8.37
N MET A 504 -15.14 3.06 7.35
CA MET A 504 -14.80 4.07 6.33
C MET A 504 -15.49 3.79 5.01
N GLY A 505 -15.31 2.61 4.42
CA GLY A 505 -15.89 2.23 3.14
C GLY A 505 -17.43 2.28 3.15
N SER A 506 -18.06 2.00 4.30
CA SER A 506 -19.51 2.13 4.47
C SER A 506 -20.07 3.54 4.24
N LYS A 507 -19.23 4.57 4.20
CA LYS A 507 -19.62 5.96 3.92
C LYS A 507 -19.68 6.28 2.43
N TYR A 508 -19.31 5.34 1.57
CA TYR A 508 -19.30 5.48 0.12
C TYR A 508 -20.31 4.55 -0.53
N ASN A 509 -21.00 5.04 -1.53
CA ASN A 509 -22.00 4.28 -2.27
C ASN A 509 -21.39 3.36 -3.35
N ALA A 510 -22.24 2.71 -4.16
CA ALA A 510 -21.85 1.74 -5.18
C ALA A 510 -20.92 2.28 -6.29
N ILE A 511 -20.88 3.60 -6.50
CA ILE A 511 -20.01 4.25 -7.52
C ILE A 511 -18.83 5.01 -6.90
N GLY A 512 -18.58 4.84 -5.59
CA GLY A 512 -17.49 5.52 -4.89
C GLY A 512 -17.79 6.96 -4.46
N LYS A 513 -19.03 7.41 -4.54
CA LYS A 513 -19.43 8.73 -4.03
C LYS A 513 -19.66 8.66 -2.52
N LYS A 514 -19.07 9.57 -1.77
CA LYS A 514 -19.31 9.72 -0.33
C LYS A 514 -20.77 10.16 -0.10
N GLU A 515 -21.59 9.25 0.40
CA GLU A 515 -23.03 9.44 0.55
C GLU A 515 -23.56 8.48 1.61
N ASN A 516 -24.35 8.98 2.57
CA ASN A 516 -25.02 8.11 3.54
C ASN A 516 -26.17 7.35 2.87
N TRP A 517 -26.01 6.04 2.75
CA TRP A 517 -26.98 5.11 2.17
C TRP A 517 -27.69 4.22 3.19
N TRP A 518 -27.39 4.43 4.47
CA TRP A 518 -27.96 3.70 5.60
C TRP A 518 -29.33 4.25 6.01
N THR A 519 -30.19 3.38 6.54
CA THR A 519 -31.28 3.89 7.37
C THR A 519 -30.71 4.32 8.73
N PRO A 520 -31.30 5.32 9.42
CA PRO A 520 -30.79 5.76 10.72
C PRO A 520 -30.72 4.64 11.77
N GLN A 521 -31.67 3.68 11.72
CA GLN A 521 -31.68 2.53 12.63
C GLN A 521 -30.52 1.58 12.35
N ASP A 522 -30.26 1.29 11.07
CA ASP A 522 -29.21 0.35 10.67
C ASP A 522 -27.82 0.96 10.93
N GLU A 523 -27.67 2.26 10.75
CA GLU A 523 -26.44 2.99 11.12
C GLU A 523 -26.14 2.84 12.63
N GLN A 524 -27.13 3.04 13.50
CA GLN A 524 -26.99 2.81 14.94
C GLN A 524 -26.68 1.35 15.30
N ASN A 525 -27.30 0.41 14.60
CA ASN A 525 -27.01 -1.02 14.78
C ASN A 525 -25.57 -1.34 14.40
N PHE A 526 -25.07 -0.76 13.32
CA PHE A 526 -23.68 -0.93 12.87
C PHE A 526 -22.69 -0.31 13.86
N GLU A 527 -22.93 0.94 14.31
CA GLU A 527 -22.11 1.59 15.34
C GLU A 527 -22.05 0.79 16.64
N SER A 528 -23.19 0.19 17.04
CA SER A 528 -23.24 -0.65 18.24
C SER A 528 -22.37 -1.91 18.09
N ARG A 529 -22.31 -2.50 16.91
CA ARG A 529 -21.46 -3.66 16.60
C ARG A 529 -19.98 -3.27 16.52
N GLN A 530 -19.67 -2.13 15.91
CA GLN A 530 -18.33 -1.55 15.93
C GLN A 530 -17.83 -1.38 17.36
N LYS A 531 -18.67 -0.83 18.25
CA LYS A 531 -18.32 -0.66 19.66
C LYS A 531 -17.99 -1.99 20.34
N LEU A 532 -18.73 -3.05 20.08
CA LEU A 532 -18.45 -4.38 20.64
C LEU A 532 -17.08 -4.90 20.14
N LEU A 533 -16.73 -4.68 18.89
CA LEU A 533 -15.45 -5.08 18.32
C LEU A 533 -14.30 -4.25 18.92
N ILE A 534 -14.48 -2.94 19.07
CA ILE A 534 -13.53 -2.06 19.78
C ILE A 534 -13.29 -2.56 21.21
N ASP A 535 -14.37 -2.80 21.96
CA ASP A 535 -14.31 -3.26 23.36
C ASP A 535 -13.69 -4.67 23.48
N HIS A 536 -13.78 -5.49 22.41
CA HIS A 536 -13.13 -6.79 22.34
C HIS A 536 -11.61 -6.61 22.18
N PHE A 537 -11.14 -5.88 21.15
CA PHE A 537 -9.73 -5.69 20.87
C PHE A 537 -9.00 -4.90 21.95
N ASN A 538 -9.65 -3.93 22.60
CA ASN A 538 -9.08 -3.20 23.75
C ASN A 538 -8.67 -4.08 24.95
N LYS A 539 -9.09 -5.34 24.98
CA LYS A 539 -8.72 -6.32 26.03
C LYS A 539 -7.57 -7.22 25.63
N LEU A 540 -7.17 -7.20 24.37
CA LEU A 540 -6.15 -8.09 23.82
C LEU A 540 -4.77 -7.45 23.94
N GLN A 541 -3.81 -8.23 24.43
CA GLN A 541 -2.40 -7.84 24.53
C GLN A 541 -1.62 -8.43 23.34
N TYR A 542 -0.73 -7.64 22.74
CA TYR A 542 0.19 -8.11 21.71
C TYR A 542 1.64 -8.25 22.20
N VAL A 543 1.98 -7.55 23.28
CA VAL A 543 3.15 -7.81 24.13
C VAL A 543 2.71 -7.67 25.59
N PRO A 544 3.45 -8.19 26.59
CA PRO A 544 3.07 -8.09 27.99
C PRO A 544 2.75 -6.66 28.40
N ASP A 545 1.60 -6.46 29.05
CA ASP A 545 1.09 -5.19 29.57
C ASP A 545 0.79 -4.11 28.52
N VAL A 546 0.81 -4.43 27.21
CA VAL A 546 0.45 -3.52 26.12
C VAL A 546 -0.75 -4.03 25.35
N TYR A 547 -1.81 -3.26 25.42
CA TYR A 547 -3.09 -3.58 24.81
C TYR A 547 -3.25 -2.95 23.43
N CYS A 548 -4.02 -3.62 22.60
CA CYS A 548 -4.45 -3.08 21.31
C CYS A 548 -5.35 -1.85 21.51
N ASP A 549 -5.23 -0.84 20.66
CA ASP A 549 -6.24 0.19 20.52
C ASP A 549 -7.28 -0.26 19.50
N GLY A 550 -8.36 -0.85 19.99
CA GLY A 550 -9.42 -1.39 19.14
C GLY A 550 -10.17 -0.33 18.34
N LYS A 551 -10.04 0.96 18.68
CA LYS A 551 -10.59 2.04 17.88
C LYS A 551 -9.67 2.37 16.71
N GLN A 552 -8.37 2.40 16.94
CA GLN A 552 -7.35 2.58 15.92
C GLN A 552 -7.43 1.47 14.86
N THR A 553 -7.56 0.25 15.31
CA THR A 553 -7.53 -0.93 14.43
C THR A 553 -8.91 -1.36 13.96
N LEU A 554 -9.96 -0.53 14.14
CA LEU A 554 -11.35 -0.93 13.88
C LEU A 554 -11.61 -1.35 12.44
N GLY A 555 -11.16 -0.59 11.46
CA GLY A 555 -11.35 -0.86 10.04
C GLY A 555 -10.78 -2.20 9.66
N GLU A 556 -9.52 -2.42 10.03
CA GLU A 556 -8.77 -3.65 9.80
C GLU A 556 -9.39 -4.86 10.51
N ASN A 557 -9.83 -4.68 11.75
CA ASN A 557 -10.49 -5.77 12.50
C ASN A 557 -11.86 -6.15 11.90
N ILE A 558 -12.60 -5.19 11.34
CA ILE A 558 -13.84 -5.47 10.60
C ILE A 558 -13.49 -6.23 9.32
N ALA A 559 -12.46 -5.81 8.59
CA ALA A 559 -12.03 -6.43 7.35
C ALA A 559 -11.56 -7.87 7.57
N ASP A 560 -10.76 -8.13 8.59
CA ASP A 560 -10.31 -9.47 8.96
C ASP A 560 -11.48 -10.40 9.36
N LEU A 561 -12.41 -9.90 10.18
CA LEU A 561 -13.56 -10.69 10.62
C LEU A 561 -14.48 -11.04 9.45
N GLY A 562 -14.78 -10.08 8.58
CA GLY A 562 -15.57 -10.34 7.38
C GLY A 562 -14.83 -11.26 6.41
N GLY A 563 -13.53 -11.04 6.24
CA GLY A 563 -12.65 -11.82 5.36
C GLY A 563 -12.66 -13.31 5.69
N ILE A 564 -12.43 -13.67 6.97
CA ILE A 564 -12.42 -15.07 7.38
C ILE A 564 -13.80 -15.73 7.22
N GLU A 565 -14.88 -15.03 7.57
CA GLU A 565 -16.22 -15.59 7.49
C GLU A 565 -16.72 -15.78 6.05
N ILE A 566 -16.46 -14.81 5.18
CA ILE A 566 -16.80 -14.88 3.75
C ILE A 566 -16.00 -15.99 3.06
N ALA A 567 -14.70 -16.06 3.30
CA ALA A 567 -13.84 -17.06 2.70
C ALA A 567 -14.17 -18.47 3.19
N TYR A 568 -14.44 -18.64 4.49
CA TYR A 568 -14.85 -19.92 5.06
C TYR A 568 -16.17 -20.41 4.44
N GLU A 569 -17.22 -19.57 4.38
CA GLU A 569 -18.50 -19.95 3.75
C GLU A 569 -18.29 -20.31 2.28
N SER A 570 -17.51 -19.52 1.54
CA SER A 570 -17.20 -19.78 0.13
C SER A 570 -16.45 -21.10 -0.05
N TYR A 571 -15.39 -21.32 0.74
CA TYR A 571 -14.61 -22.57 0.72
C TYR A 571 -15.46 -23.79 0.99
N MET A 572 -16.22 -23.77 2.09
CA MET A 572 -17.06 -24.89 2.53
C MET A 572 -18.18 -25.22 1.54
N LYS A 573 -18.67 -24.22 0.80
CA LYS A 573 -19.70 -24.38 -0.22
C LYS A 573 -19.14 -24.90 -1.56
N ASN A 574 -18.02 -24.35 -2.02
CA ASN A 574 -17.56 -24.54 -3.39
C ASN A 574 -16.47 -25.63 -3.51
N LYS A 575 -15.72 -25.91 -2.45
CA LYS A 575 -14.55 -26.83 -2.49
C LYS A 575 -14.74 -28.08 -1.62
N VAL A 576 -15.64 -28.07 -0.63
CA VAL A 576 -15.80 -29.18 0.30
C VAL A 576 -17.05 -30.00 -0.05
N THR A 577 -16.83 -31.15 -0.68
CA THR A 577 -17.88 -32.14 -0.97
C THR A 577 -18.01 -33.22 0.11
N ALA A 578 -17.00 -33.33 0.98
CA ALA A 578 -16.95 -34.28 2.08
C ALA A 578 -18.02 -34.02 3.14
N SER A 579 -18.35 -35.03 3.96
CA SER A 579 -19.31 -34.96 5.06
C SER A 579 -18.71 -35.54 6.34
N GLY A 580 -19.39 -35.31 7.50
CA GLY A 580 -18.99 -35.87 8.79
C GLY A 580 -17.58 -35.42 9.19
N GLY A 581 -16.79 -36.35 9.76
CA GLY A 581 -15.44 -36.04 10.28
C GLY A 581 -14.45 -35.50 9.25
N GLU A 582 -14.54 -35.96 8.01
CA GLU A 582 -13.68 -35.45 6.92
C GLU A 582 -14.01 -33.98 6.61
N ARG A 583 -15.28 -33.61 6.61
CA ARG A 583 -15.69 -32.21 6.44
C ARG A 583 -15.14 -31.34 7.57
N ASP A 584 -15.22 -31.82 8.81
CA ASP A 584 -14.69 -31.10 9.97
C ASP A 584 -13.16 -31.01 9.94
N TYR A 585 -12.47 -32.04 9.45
CA TYR A 585 -11.03 -31.99 9.22
C TYR A 585 -10.66 -30.88 8.23
N LEU A 586 -11.29 -30.84 7.06
CA LEU A 586 -11.04 -29.82 6.05
C LEU A 586 -11.35 -28.41 6.56
N ALA A 587 -12.40 -28.28 7.38
CA ALA A 587 -12.76 -27.02 8.03
C ALA A 587 -11.71 -26.58 9.05
N ARG A 588 -11.12 -27.50 9.84
CA ARG A 588 -10.01 -27.21 10.76
C ARG A 588 -8.76 -26.79 10.01
N GLU A 589 -8.44 -27.46 8.89
CA GLU A 589 -7.29 -27.11 8.06
C GLU A 589 -7.41 -25.69 7.48
N PHE A 590 -8.62 -25.20 7.18
CA PHE A 590 -8.84 -23.81 6.81
C PHE A 590 -8.43 -22.85 7.94
N TYR A 591 -8.88 -23.08 9.18
CA TYR A 591 -8.49 -22.22 10.31
C TYR A 591 -6.98 -22.33 10.65
N ARG A 592 -6.40 -23.53 10.51
CA ARG A 592 -4.96 -23.74 10.64
C ARG A 592 -4.18 -22.94 9.59
N SER A 593 -4.63 -23.01 8.34
CA SER A 593 -4.04 -22.24 7.24
C SER A 593 -4.17 -20.73 7.44
N PHE A 594 -5.28 -20.27 8.03
CA PHE A 594 -5.44 -18.86 8.37
C PHE A 594 -4.37 -18.40 9.38
N ALA A 595 -4.08 -19.18 10.39
CA ALA A 595 -2.98 -18.87 11.31
C ALA A 595 -1.61 -18.95 10.63
N GLU A 596 -1.40 -19.94 9.74
CA GLU A 596 -0.15 -20.11 8.98
C GLU A 596 0.20 -18.91 8.10
N GLY A 597 -0.80 -18.28 7.45
CA GLY A 597 -0.58 -17.08 6.66
C GLY A 597 -0.12 -15.88 7.48
N TRP A 598 -0.38 -15.88 8.78
CA TRP A 598 0.07 -14.84 9.72
C TRP A 598 1.39 -15.20 10.43
N LYS A 599 2.18 -16.12 9.89
CA LYS A 599 3.54 -16.40 10.38
C LYS A 599 4.37 -15.13 10.45
N PHE A 600 4.71 -14.72 11.67
CA PHE A 600 5.43 -13.49 11.92
C PHE A 600 6.23 -13.59 13.21
N ASN A 601 7.52 -13.36 13.16
CA ASN A 601 8.33 -13.22 14.36
C ASN A 601 8.94 -11.83 14.41
N MET A 602 8.88 -11.18 15.58
CA MET A 602 9.33 -9.80 15.77
C MET A 602 9.84 -9.58 17.18
N THR A 603 10.69 -8.57 17.36
CA THR A 603 11.09 -8.16 18.70
C THR A 603 9.98 -7.39 19.40
N THR A 604 10.05 -7.34 20.73
CA THR A 604 9.14 -6.51 21.54
C THR A 604 9.28 -5.03 21.17
N GLU A 605 10.50 -4.56 20.93
CA GLU A 605 10.79 -3.18 20.54
C GLU A 605 10.10 -2.82 19.22
N TYR A 606 10.23 -3.69 18.22
CA TYR A 606 9.54 -3.51 16.94
C TYR A 606 8.03 -3.45 17.13
N ALA A 607 7.47 -4.38 17.89
CA ALA A 607 6.04 -4.41 18.17
C ALA A 607 5.56 -3.10 18.83
N LEU A 608 6.30 -2.58 19.81
CA LEU A 608 5.98 -1.34 20.50
C LEU A 608 6.11 -0.10 19.61
N GLU A 609 7.07 -0.08 18.70
CA GLU A 609 7.31 1.06 17.80
C GLU A 609 6.27 1.13 16.68
N ASN A 610 5.91 -0.02 16.11
CA ASN A 610 5.06 -0.08 14.92
C ASN A 610 3.57 -0.16 15.27
N PHE A 611 3.15 -1.10 16.11
CA PHE A 611 1.70 -1.30 16.38
C PHE A 611 1.08 -0.24 17.32
N LYS A 612 1.87 0.69 17.83
CA LYS A 612 1.34 1.83 18.57
C LYS A 612 0.57 2.81 17.68
N THR A 613 0.95 2.91 16.42
CA THR A 613 0.39 3.89 15.45
C THR A 613 -0.12 3.25 14.18
N ASP A 614 0.07 1.94 13.98
CA ASP A 614 -0.43 1.19 12.85
C ASP A 614 -1.96 0.99 12.97
N GLU A 615 -2.67 1.12 11.88
CA GLU A 615 -4.10 0.80 11.80
C GLU A 615 -4.38 -0.71 11.83
N HIS A 616 -3.34 -1.54 11.57
CA HIS A 616 -3.42 -2.98 11.68
C HIS A 616 -3.12 -3.44 13.10
N ALA A 617 -3.89 -4.38 13.61
CA ALA A 617 -3.53 -5.09 14.82
C ALA A 617 -2.29 -5.98 14.60
N ALA A 618 -1.52 -6.25 15.66
CA ALA A 618 -0.38 -7.16 15.57
C ALA A 618 -0.81 -8.57 15.07
N PRO A 619 0.03 -9.29 14.30
CA PRO A 619 -0.34 -10.59 13.68
C PRO A 619 -0.95 -11.62 14.64
N ILE A 620 -0.46 -11.71 15.88
CA ILE A 620 -1.05 -12.56 16.90
C ILE A 620 -2.52 -12.19 17.20
N LEU A 621 -2.87 -10.91 17.13
CA LEU A 621 -4.24 -10.44 17.39
C LEU A 621 -5.11 -10.60 16.15
N ARG A 622 -4.56 -10.47 14.94
CA ARG A 622 -5.26 -10.76 13.68
C ARG A 622 -5.65 -12.24 13.57
N VAL A 623 -4.98 -13.12 14.31
CA VAL A 623 -5.41 -14.54 14.47
C VAL A 623 -6.32 -14.69 15.68
N ASN A 624 -5.79 -14.49 16.89
CA ASN A 624 -6.49 -14.81 18.14
C ASN A 624 -7.75 -13.99 18.36
N GLY A 625 -7.70 -12.68 18.05
CA GLY A 625 -8.80 -11.75 18.21
C GLY A 625 -9.92 -11.94 17.18
N ILE A 626 -9.64 -12.64 16.09
CA ILE A 626 -10.57 -12.90 15.00
C ILE A 626 -11.20 -14.29 15.12
N VAL A 627 -10.40 -15.35 15.24
CA VAL A 627 -10.95 -16.72 15.28
C VAL A 627 -11.89 -16.93 16.47
N ASN A 628 -11.62 -16.29 17.62
CA ASN A 628 -12.44 -16.39 18.82
C ASN A 628 -13.78 -15.64 18.74
N LEU A 629 -14.06 -14.93 17.67
CA LEU A 629 -15.37 -14.36 17.36
C LEU A 629 -16.20 -15.28 16.45
N THR A 630 -15.60 -16.31 15.83
CA THR A 630 -16.28 -17.22 14.91
C THR A 630 -16.81 -18.46 15.64
N ASN A 631 -18.11 -18.75 15.52
CA ASN A 631 -18.73 -19.90 16.19
C ASN A 631 -18.15 -21.24 15.74
N GLU A 632 -17.77 -21.37 14.47
CA GLU A 632 -17.22 -22.59 13.91
C GLU A 632 -15.89 -22.98 14.53
N TRP A 633 -15.03 -22.04 14.86
CA TRP A 633 -13.75 -22.33 15.54
C TRP A 633 -13.98 -23.06 16.87
N TYR A 634 -14.94 -22.60 17.70
CA TYR A 634 -15.29 -23.28 18.96
C TYR A 634 -15.74 -24.71 18.74
N ARG A 635 -16.63 -24.92 17.78
CA ARG A 635 -17.15 -26.24 17.42
C ARG A 635 -16.02 -27.16 16.91
N LEU A 636 -15.21 -26.67 16.00
CA LEU A 636 -14.19 -27.44 15.31
C LEU A 636 -13.02 -27.84 16.22
N PHE A 637 -12.64 -27.00 17.16
CA PHE A 637 -11.51 -27.24 18.08
C PHE A 637 -11.98 -27.67 19.48
N ASN A 638 -13.27 -27.91 19.70
CA ASN A 638 -13.88 -28.30 20.97
C ASN A 638 -13.56 -27.33 22.11
N ILE A 639 -13.57 -26.01 21.82
CA ILE A 639 -13.26 -24.99 22.81
C ILE A 639 -14.49 -24.68 23.64
N SER A 640 -14.42 -24.94 24.93
CA SER A 640 -15.49 -24.65 25.90
C SER A 640 -15.10 -23.59 26.93
N ASP A 641 -13.81 -23.29 27.06
CA ASP A 641 -13.20 -22.37 28.01
C ASP A 641 -11.79 -21.96 27.52
N GLY A 642 -10.98 -21.34 28.38
CA GLY A 642 -9.62 -20.87 28.05
C GLY A 642 -9.53 -19.34 27.98
N ALA A 643 -8.30 -18.85 27.87
CA ALA A 643 -8.01 -17.39 27.89
C ALA A 643 -8.64 -16.64 26.70
N MET A 644 -8.83 -17.33 25.57
CA MET A 644 -9.45 -16.77 24.38
C MET A 644 -10.97 -16.95 24.35
N TYR A 645 -11.59 -17.57 25.37
CA TYR A 645 -13.00 -17.87 25.34
C TYR A 645 -13.86 -16.61 25.40
N VAL A 646 -14.71 -16.44 24.38
CA VAL A 646 -15.75 -15.41 24.32
C VAL A 646 -17.12 -16.10 24.37
N ALA A 647 -17.97 -15.68 25.32
CA ALA A 647 -19.31 -16.24 25.45
C ALA A 647 -20.13 -16.01 24.16
N PRO A 648 -20.99 -16.95 23.74
CA PRO A 648 -21.71 -16.87 22.46
C PRO A 648 -22.49 -15.57 22.24
N ASP A 649 -23.07 -14.99 23.30
CA ASP A 649 -23.80 -13.72 23.27
C ASP A 649 -22.89 -12.49 23.17
N LYS A 650 -21.58 -12.66 23.28
CA LYS A 650 -20.54 -11.61 23.17
C LYS A 650 -19.74 -11.69 21.88
N ARG A 651 -19.92 -12.76 21.09
CA ARG A 651 -19.26 -12.88 19.79
C ARG A 651 -19.92 -11.93 18.81
N VAL A 652 -19.19 -10.88 18.46
CA VAL A 652 -19.72 -9.92 17.51
C VAL A 652 -19.65 -10.48 16.09
N SER A 653 -20.74 -10.35 15.35
CA SER A 653 -20.80 -10.57 13.91
C SER A 653 -21.22 -9.27 13.26
N ILE A 654 -20.44 -8.79 12.30
CA ILE A 654 -20.74 -7.56 11.55
C ILE A 654 -21.14 -7.92 10.12
N TRP A 655 -20.24 -8.55 9.37
CA TRP A 655 -20.42 -8.96 7.97
C TRP A 655 -20.28 -10.47 7.73
#